data_db3d32b03724b0eaa0277bd38cae3ac2
#
_entry.id   db3d32b03724b0eaa0277bd38cae3ac2
#
_cell.length_a   1.000
_cell.length_b   1.000
_cell.length_c   1.000
_cell.angle_alpha   90.00
_cell.angle_beta   90.00
_cell.angle_gamma   90.00
#
_symmetry.space_group_name_H-M   'P 1'
#
loop_
_entity.id
_entity.type
_entity.pdbx_description
1 polymer ?
#
loop_
_entity_poly.entity_id
_entity_poly.type
_entity_poly.pdbx_seq_one_letter_code
_entity_poly.pdbx_strand_id
1 'polypeptide(L)'
;MSRCYAAWVPVLVLLSLSSAAGQTHHFYVAPNGNDAWSGERALADEGRTDGPFATLQRARDAIRELKRRQGGALRQPVTVFLRGGYYYLDEPLRLNALDGGTEQCPVVYAAFGDERPVLSGGRPIRGWKAVELDGKTVWAAELPEVREGKWFFHQLWVDGDRRPRARYPKRGYVRVVAVPDAPEEWREGGDRFRYREGDLGGWAVGGDTEVVVMNRWVESRLPVEHVDERERVVHFGKRSVFRLDPGDLYYVEHARSLLGAPGEWYLDRTAGVLYLVPLPGATPETIEAVAPVLEEVVRIEGAPADGEWIEHLTFRGLTFSHTEWYFPPGSTMEYLRPDRTLEEAPYLKPDVGGCHQAAARVPAAVAVSGARGVTFEGCRFVHLGGYGVALESGCRHNRIAGCEMTDLGAGGVKIGETLLRETVAEQTFGNEVVDCHIHNVGRLFHSAVGVWVGQSYDNRLAHNRIHDLYYSAISIGWTWGYGKTLARGNIVEYNHVHHLGGLSSGDGPILSDMGAVYTVGVQPGTAIRHNFFHDIAGRSYGGWGVYLDEGSSHILVENNLVTRTAHGGFHQHFGRDNLIRNNIFAFGRHVQLQRTRAEAQQNLTFERNIVYWSEGSLFGRPMKDFQFSFDRNLYWSTAAGPIDFDGLSFEQWQAQGMDRHSRIADPFFIAPHKDDFRLGPDSPALALGFEPFDATNVGPRFPPGQPQ
;
A
#
# COMPACT_ATOMS: atom_id res chain seq x y z
N MET A 1 63.38 61.58 7.19
CA MET A 1 62.62 60.82 8.26
C MET A 1 61.89 59.68 7.61
N SER A 2 62.54 58.52 7.51
CA SER A 2 62.01 57.34 6.89
C SER A 2 61.26 56.53 7.92
N ARG A 3 59.97 56.17 7.68
CA ARG A 3 59.19 55.25 8.44
C ARG A 3 59.10 53.91 7.71
N CYS A 4 59.75 52.87 8.24
CA CYS A 4 59.61 51.49 7.82
C CYS A 4 58.24 50.93 8.27
N TYR A 5 57.47 50.42 7.31
CA TYR A 5 56.31 49.57 7.58
C TYR A 5 56.73 48.09 7.51
N ALA A 6 56.63 47.41 8.63
CA ALA A 6 56.77 45.96 8.66
C ALA A 6 55.47 45.30 8.24
N ALA A 7 55.50 44.51 7.17
CA ALA A 7 54.37 43.69 6.70
C ALA A 7 54.35 42.39 7.49
N TRP A 8 53.23 42.17 8.19
CA TRP A 8 52.90 40.86 8.79
C TRP A 8 52.25 40.00 7.73
N VAL A 9 52.84 38.86 7.38
CA VAL A 9 52.26 37.79 6.57
C VAL A 9 51.64 36.79 7.54
N PRO A 10 50.32 36.54 7.51
CA PRO A 10 49.74 35.47 8.27
C PRO A 10 50.03 34.12 7.59
N VAL A 11 50.73 33.25 8.28
CA VAL A 11 50.90 31.84 7.90
C VAL A 11 49.57 31.14 8.15
N LEU A 12 48.81 30.88 7.10
CA LEU A 12 47.62 30.00 7.13
C LEU A 12 48.14 28.56 7.27
N VAL A 13 47.99 27.99 8.49
CA VAL A 13 48.13 26.56 8.71
C VAL A 13 46.87 25.90 8.20
N LEU A 14 46.88 25.37 6.99
CA LEU A 14 45.89 24.46 6.47
C LEU A 14 46.02 23.15 7.25
N LEU A 15 45.21 22.98 8.29
CA LEU A 15 44.91 21.67 8.86
C LEU A 15 44.09 20.90 7.82
N SER A 16 44.76 20.05 7.05
CA SER A 16 44.11 19.02 6.26
C SER A 16 43.47 18.03 7.21
N LEU A 17 42.17 18.21 7.47
CA LEU A 17 41.31 17.15 7.98
C LEU A 17 41.23 16.07 6.87
N SER A 18 42.21 15.17 6.84
CA SER A 18 42.03 13.89 6.16
C SER A 18 40.92 13.16 6.95
N SER A 19 39.71 13.13 6.42
CA SER A 19 38.74 12.14 6.82
C SER A 19 39.39 10.78 6.54
N ALA A 20 39.87 10.11 7.57
CA ALA A 20 40.14 8.68 7.50
C ALA A 20 38.75 8.02 7.28
N ALA A 21 38.39 7.83 6.02
CA ALA A 21 37.36 6.90 5.65
C ALA A 21 37.85 5.54 6.15
N GLY A 22 37.32 5.09 7.31
CA GLY A 22 37.66 3.80 7.91
C GLY A 22 37.40 2.72 6.86
N GLN A 23 38.29 1.75 6.73
CA GLN A 23 38.13 0.62 5.83
C GLN A 23 36.84 -0.09 6.20
N THR A 24 35.87 -0.17 5.25
CA THR A 24 34.65 -0.95 5.41
C THR A 24 34.98 -2.44 5.37
N HIS A 25 34.48 -3.22 6.33
CA HIS A 25 34.59 -4.67 6.28
C HIS A 25 33.53 -5.26 5.35
N HIS A 26 33.92 -6.16 4.45
CA HIS A 26 33.01 -6.75 3.48
C HIS A 26 32.83 -8.23 3.69
N PHE A 27 31.57 -8.69 3.68
CA PHE A 27 31.20 -10.08 3.50
C PHE A 27 30.44 -10.23 2.18
N TYR A 28 30.47 -11.45 1.63
CA TYR A 28 29.78 -11.79 0.39
C TYR A 28 28.89 -13.02 0.59
N VAL A 29 27.72 -12.98 -0.03
CA VAL A 29 26.77 -14.09 -0.05
C VAL A 29 26.43 -14.40 -1.52
N ALA A 30 26.40 -15.67 -1.90
CA ALA A 30 26.05 -16.10 -3.27
C ALA A 30 25.19 -17.36 -3.26
N PRO A 31 24.24 -17.55 -4.20
CA PRO A 31 23.41 -18.76 -4.27
C PRO A 31 24.24 -20.07 -4.40
N ASN A 32 25.43 -19.98 -4.94
CA ASN A 32 26.40 -21.09 -5.08
C ASN A 32 27.55 -21.03 -4.07
N GLY A 33 27.39 -20.26 -2.98
CA GLY A 33 28.36 -20.11 -1.90
C GLY A 33 28.39 -21.33 -0.97
N ASN A 34 29.17 -21.20 0.13
CA ASN A 34 29.29 -22.22 1.14
C ASN A 34 29.47 -21.56 2.53
N ASP A 35 28.65 -21.92 3.51
CA ASP A 35 28.67 -21.33 4.85
C ASP A 35 29.90 -21.75 5.69
N ALA A 36 30.67 -22.71 5.22
CA ALA A 36 31.96 -23.07 5.80
C ALA A 36 33.11 -22.15 5.34
N TRP A 37 32.92 -21.32 4.33
CA TRP A 37 33.94 -20.38 3.82
C TRP A 37 34.01 -19.13 4.71
N SER A 38 35.01 -18.28 4.44
CA SER A 38 35.19 -17.04 5.19
C SER A 38 34.14 -15.98 4.93
N GLY A 39 33.50 -16.00 3.74
CA GLY A 39 32.61 -14.96 3.28
C GLY A 39 33.32 -13.66 2.85
N GLU A 40 34.65 -13.59 2.90
CA GLU A 40 35.44 -12.36 2.59
C GLU A 40 35.80 -12.24 1.12
N ARG A 41 35.40 -13.18 0.28
CA ARG A 41 35.63 -13.20 -1.17
C ARG A 41 34.35 -13.18 -1.95
N ALA A 42 34.28 -12.36 -2.99
CA ALA A 42 33.13 -12.25 -3.87
C ALA A 42 32.92 -13.49 -4.78
N LEU A 43 33.96 -14.27 -5.00
CA LEU A 43 33.98 -15.50 -5.80
C LEU A 43 34.77 -16.58 -5.04
N ALA A 44 34.40 -17.84 -5.29
CA ALA A 44 35.18 -18.97 -4.83
C ALA A 44 36.58 -18.94 -5.42
N ASP A 45 37.58 -19.33 -4.65
CA ASP A 45 38.94 -19.54 -5.16
C ASP A 45 39.00 -20.74 -6.12
N GLU A 46 40.12 -20.87 -6.86
CA GLU A 46 40.29 -21.95 -7.84
C GLU A 46 40.18 -23.35 -7.20
N GLY A 47 40.63 -23.49 -5.95
CA GLY A 47 40.54 -24.76 -5.18
C GLY A 47 39.18 -24.97 -4.55
N ARG A 48 38.25 -24.02 -4.60
CA ARG A 48 36.94 -24.02 -3.90
C ARG A 48 37.12 -24.30 -2.39
N THR A 49 38.17 -23.76 -1.79
CA THR A 49 38.45 -23.87 -0.38
C THR A 49 37.96 -22.64 0.40
N ASP A 50 37.74 -21.50 -0.29
CA ASP A 50 37.20 -20.27 0.29
C ASP A 50 36.39 -19.48 -0.76
N GLY A 51 35.48 -18.62 -0.29
CA GLY A 51 34.58 -17.84 -1.15
C GLY A 51 33.43 -17.18 -0.38
N PRO A 52 32.32 -16.83 -1.07
CA PRO A 52 31.15 -16.24 -0.43
C PRO A 52 30.37 -17.25 0.42
N PHE A 53 29.66 -16.78 1.44
CA PHE A 53 28.66 -17.57 2.17
C PHE A 53 27.52 -18.03 1.25
N ALA A 54 26.83 -19.10 1.65
CA ALA A 54 25.61 -19.55 0.96
C ALA A 54 24.36 -18.80 1.47
N THR A 55 24.33 -18.42 2.75
CA THR A 55 23.14 -17.93 3.41
C THR A 55 23.33 -16.54 4.06
N LEU A 56 22.23 -15.79 4.13
CA LEU A 56 22.21 -14.51 4.86
C LEU A 56 22.33 -14.73 6.37
N GLN A 57 21.80 -15.85 6.87
CA GLN A 57 21.92 -16.25 8.27
C GLN A 57 23.40 -16.38 8.67
N ARG A 58 24.21 -17.00 7.83
CA ARG A 58 25.66 -17.14 8.09
C ARG A 58 26.36 -15.78 8.06
N ALA A 59 25.99 -14.88 7.12
CA ALA A 59 26.52 -13.52 7.09
C ALA A 59 26.18 -12.73 8.35
N ARG A 60 24.89 -12.80 8.82
CA ARG A 60 24.48 -12.24 10.11
C ARG A 60 25.35 -12.77 11.25
N ASP A 61 25.53 -14.07 11.33
CA ASP A 61 26.29 -14.69 12.41
C ASP A 61 27.78 -14.30 12.35
N ALA A 62 28.35 -14.11 11.15
CA ALA A 62 29.70 -13.58 10.96
C ALA A 62 29.85 -12.15 11.50
N ILE A 63 28.83 -11.29 11.30
CA ILE A 63 28.81 -9.95 11.89
C ILE A 63 28.76 -10.01 13.42
N ARG A 64 27.94 -10.89 13.99
CA ARG A 64 27.89 -11.12 15.46
C ARG A 64 29.24 -11.61 15.99
N GLU A 65 29.92 -12.51 15.27
CA GLU A 65 31.26 -12.97 15.60
C GLU A 65 32.29 -11.84 15.54
N LEU A 66 32.20 -10.97 14.50
CA LEU A 66 33.08 -9.80 14.38
C LEU A 66 32.89 -8.84 15.55
N LYS A 67 31.64 -8.51 15.92
CA LYS A 67 31.34 -7.68 17.11
C LYS A 67 31.93 -8.27 18.38
N ARG A 68 31.75 -9.57 18.63
CA ARG A 68 32.33 -10.25 19.81
C ARG A 68 33.86 -10.13 19.84
N ARG A 69 34.54 -10.34 18.71
CA ARG A 69 36.00 -10.18 18.59
C ARG A 69 36.45 -8.73 18.82
N GLN A 70 35.59 -7.75 18.54
CA GLN A 70 35.88 -6.32 18.68
C GLN A 70 35.49 -5.73 20.04
N GLY A 71 34.99 -6.54 20.97
CA GLY A 71 34.58 -6.12 22.32
C GLY A 71 33.12 -5.70 22.45
N GLY A 72 32.25 -6.21 21.58
CA GLY A 72 30.78 -6.05 21.66
C GLY A 72 30.18 -5.08 20.65
N ALA A 73 31.01 -4.25 19.99
CA ALA A 73 30.52 -3.28 18.98
C ALA A 73 31.43 -3.30 17.74
N LEU A 74 30.89 -2.85 16.61
CA LEU A 74 31.66 -2.66 15.37
C LEU A 74 32.61 -1.47 15.52
N ARG A 75 33.84 -1.60 15.01
CA ARG A 75 34.82 -0.52 14.96
C ARG A 75 34.92 0.12 13.57
N GLN A 76 34.23 -0.45 12.58
CA GLN A 76 34.15 0.03 11.20
C GLN A 76 32.82 -0.39 10.59
N PRO A 77 32.34 0.29 9.55
CA PRO A 77 31.15 -0.12 8.80
C PRO A 77 31.31 -1.55 8.27
N VAL A 78 30.18 -2.27 8.16
CA VAL A 78 30.14 -3.61 7.58
C VAL A 78 29.14 -3.62 6.42
N THR A 79 29.58 -4.12 5.26
CA THR A 79 28.69 -4.35 4.12
C THR A 79 28.68 -5.83 3.76
N VAL A 80 27.50 -6.42 3.71
CA VAL A 80 27.23 -7.75 3.17
C VAL A 80 26.77 -7.58 1.73
N PHE A 81 27.58 -7.95 0.78
CA PHE A 81 27.22 -7.93 -0.64
C PHE A 81 26.55 -9.25 -1.06
N LEU A 82 25.35 -9.15 -1.62
CA LEU A 82 24.63 -10.29 -2.19
C LEU A 82 24.87 -10.36 -3.69
N ARG A 83 25.33 -11.51 -4.17
CA ARG A 83 25.47 -11.79 -5.60
C ARG A 83 24.09 -12.03 -6.21
N GLY A 84 23.94 -11.77 -7.50
CA GLY A 84 22.71 -11.96 -8.24
C GLY A 84 22.22 -13.40 -8.23
N GLY A 85 20.89 -13.56 -8.30
CA GLY A 85 20.21 -14.84 -8.31
C GLY A 85 19.17 -14.99 -7.20
N TYR A 86 18.53 -16.14 -7.14
CA TYR A 86 17.48 -16.42 -6.17
C TYR A 86 18.05 -17.05 -4.91
N TYR A 87 17.68 -16.48 -3.78
CA TYR A 87 17.87 -17.02 -2.43
C TYR A 87 16.51 -17.51 -1.94
N TYR A 88 16.21 -18.78 -2.15
CA TYR A 88 15.00 -19.41 -1.63
C TYR A 88 15.17 -19.68 -0.16
N LEU A 89 14.39 -18.98 0.66
CA LEU A 89 14.50 -19.03 2.12
C LEU A 89 13.61 -20.14 2.66
N ASP A 90 14.14 -20.98 3.55
CA ASP A 90 13.37 -21.97 4.30
C ASP A 90 12.70 -21.35 5.54
N GLU A 91 13.22 -20.23 6.03
CA GLU A 91 12.70 -19.43 7.13
C GLU A 91 13.03 -17.95 6.92
N PRO A 92 12.28 -17.02 7.52
CA PRO A 92 12.60 -15.61 7.45
C PRO A 92 14.00 -15.29 8.00
N LEU A 93 14.71 -14.35 7.37
CA LEU A 93 15.91 -13.76 7.97
C LEU A 93 15.48 -12.96 9.22
N ARG A 94 15.83 -13.46 10.40
CA ARG A 94 15.54 -12.82 11.68
C ARG A 94 16.73 -12.00 12.15
N LEU A 95 16.49 -10.72 12.42
CA LEU A 95 17.46 -9.76 12.91
C LEU A 95 16.94 -9.13 14.21
N ASN A 96 17.80 -8.94 15.19
CA ASN A 96 17.45 -8.33 16.47
C ASN A 96 18.48 -7.24 16.87
N ALA A 97 18.43 -6.71 18.08
CA ALA A 97 19.30 -5.63 18.55
C ALA A 97 20.80 -5.94 18.39
N LEU A 98 21.21 -7.21 18.36
CA LEU A 98 22.60 -7.61 18.14
C LEU A 98 23.06 -7.39 16.68
N ASP A 99 22.15 -7.21 15.73
CA ASP A 99 22.45 -7.19 14.29
C ASP A 99 22.56 -5.77 13.72
N GLY A 100 22.11 -4.77 14.46
CA GLY A 100 22.23 -3.36 14.09
C GLY A 100 23.69 -2.84 14.11
N GLY A 101 23.87 -1.61 13.69
CA GLY A 101 25.13 -0.88 13.76
C GLY A 101 25.03 0.34 14.66
N THR A 102 25.87 1.32 14.38
CA THR A 102 25.81 2.69 14.90
C THR A 102 25.89 3.66 13.73
N GLU A 103 25.61 4.94 13.96
CA GLU A 103 25.72 5.97 12.92
C GLU A 103 27.08 5.98 12.23
N GLN A 104 28.16 5.75 12.99
CA GLN A 104 29.53 5.71 12.48
C GLN A 104 29.92 4.36 11.87
N CYS A 105 29.28 3.29 12.31
CA CYS A 105 29.56 1.92 11.89
C CYS A 105 28.26 1.18 11.53
N PRO A 106 27.55 1.60 10.46
CA PRO A 106 26.31 0.96 10.04
C PRO A 106 26.55 -0.46 9.49
N VAL A 107 25.50 -1.26 9.50
CA VAL A 107 25.43 -2.56 8.83
C VAL A 107 24.60 -2.42 7.56
N VAL A 108 25.13 -2.83 6.42
CA VAL A 108 24.48 -2.71 5.12
C VAL A 108 24.41 -4.09 4.45
N TYR A 109 23.22 -4.50 4.03
CA TYR A 109 22.99 -5.61 3.11
C TYR A 109 22.71 -5.01 1.73
N ALA A 110 23.58 -5.24 0.75
CA ALA A 110 23.49 -4.58 -0.55
C ALA A 110 23.65 -5.56 -1.72
N ALA A 111 23.02 -5.25 -2.83
CA ALA A 111 23.34 -5.91 -4.10
C ALA A 111 24.80 -5.65 -4.47
N PHE A 112 25.44 -6.64 -5.08
CA PHE A 112 26.82 -6.51 -5.56
C PHE A 112 26.83 -5.85 -6.96
N GLY A 113 27.32 -4.63 -7.03
CA GLY A 113 27.29 -3.86 -8.29
C GLY A 113 25.85 -3.70 -8.82
N ASP A 114 25.66 -4.00 -10.09
CA ASP A 114 24.35 -3.94 -10.77
C ASP A 114 23.61 -5.29 -10.75
N GLU A 115 24.08 -6.26 -9.96
CA GLU A 115 23.44 -7.56 -9.85
C GLU A 115 22.10 -7.46 -9.11
N ARG A 116 21.20 -8.42 -9.37
CA ARG A 116 19.84 -8.44 -8.80
C ARG A 116 19.65 -9.67 -7.91
N PRO A 117 19.98 -9.60 -6.64
CA PRO A 117 19.64 -10.65 -5.68
C PRO A 117 18.16 -10.62 -5.34
N VAL A 118 17.54 -11.80 -5.32
CA VAL A 118 16.11 -11.99 -4.99
C VAL A 118 16.00 -12.86 -3.74
N LEU A 119 15.54 -12.27 -2.65
CA LEU A 119 15.15 -12.99 -1.44
C LEU A 119 13.73 -13.49 -1.64
N SER A 120 13.57 -14.80 -1.79
CA SER A 120 12.29 -15.43 -2.13
C SER A 120 11.76 -16.27 -0.98
N GLY A 121 10.54 -15.99 -0.54
CA GLY A 121 9.77 -16.84 0.38
C GLY A 121 9.04 -17.98 -0.34
N GLY A 122 9.31 -18.20 -1.63
CA GLY A 122 8.67 -19.24 -2.43
C GLY A 122 9.57 -20.45 -2.69
N ARG A 123 8.99 -21.41 -3.38
CA ARG A 123 9.67 -22.64 -3.82
C ARG A 123 9.41 -22.88 -5.30
N PRO A 124 10.45 -23.20 -6.11
CA PRO A 124 10.28 -23.55 -7.50
C PRO A 124 9.45 -24.83 -7.67
N ILE A 125 8.49 -24.80 -8.57
CA ILE A 125 7.73 -25.98 -9.00
C ILE A 125 8.40 -26.58 -10.21
N ARG A 126 8.68 -27.89 -10.16
CA ARG A 126 9.36 -28.63 -11.20
C ARG A 126 8.61 -29.92 -11.54
N GLY A 127 9.05 -30.63 -12.59
CA GLY A 127 8.52 -31.93 -12.96
C GLY A 127 7.16 -31.86 -13.66
N TRP A 128 6.89 -30.77 -14.34
CA TRP A 128 5.69 -30.61 -15.16
C TRP A 128 5.57 -31.66 -16.24
N LYS A 129 4.36 -32.19 -16.44
CA LYS A 129 4.02 -33.16 -17.45
C LYS A 129 2.72 -32.78 -18.14
N ALA A 130 2.62 -32.93 -19.46
CA ALA A 130 1.36 -32.77 -20.14
C ALA A 130 0.44 -33.95 -19.81
N VAL A 131 -0.80 -33.64 -19.41
CA VAL A 131 -1.84 -34.65 -19.11
C VAL A 131 -3.18 -34.21 -19.69
N GLU A 132 -4.07 -35.17 -19.89
CA GLU A 132 -5.46 -34.90 -20.28
C GLU A 132 -6.30 -34.77 -19.00
N LEU A 133 -6.99 -33.63 -18.85
CA LEU A 133 -7.91 -33.35 -17.75
C LEU A 133 -9.23 -32.83 -18.31
N ASP A 134 -10.32 -33.59 -18.11
CA ASP A 134 -11.67 -33.24 -18.58
C ASP A 134 -11.71 -32.87 -20.07
N GLY A 135 -10.93 -33.63 -20.91
CA GLY A 135 -10.85 -33.44 -22.37
C GLY A 135 -9.99 -32.25 -22.82
N LYS A 136 -9.17 -31.68 -21.92
CA LYS A 136 -8.24 -30.58 -22.22
C LYS A 136 -6.82 -31.01 -21.88
N THR A 137 -5.87 -30.66 -22.72
CA THR A 137 -4.45 -30.80 -22.38
C THR A 137 -4.03 -29.72 -21.41
N VAL A 138 -3.56 -30.11 -20.22
CA VAL A 138 -3.02 -29.21 -19.17
C VAL A 138 -1.66 -29.73 -18.73
N TRP A 139 -0.90 -28.91 -18.03
CA TRP A 139 0.32 -29.37 -17.37
C TRP A 139 0.02 -29.70 -15.92
N ALA A 140 0.59 -30.78 -15.41
CA ALA A 140 0.45 -31.23 -14.04
C ALA A 140 1.82 -31.36 -13.37
N ALA A 141 1.92 -30.92 -12.13
CA ALA A 141 3.08 -31.16 -11.26
C ALA A 141 2.60 -31.84 -9.99
N GLU A 142 3.26 -32.94 -9.61
CA GLU A 142 2.97 -33.67 -8.37
C GLU A 142 3.62 -32.95 -7.17
N LEU A 143 2.83 -32.68 -6.14
CA LEU A 143 3.24 -32.02 -4.90
C LEU A 143 2.85 -32.87 -3.69
N PRO A 144 3.69 -33.87 -3.31
CA PRO A 144 3.38 -34.78 -2.20
C PRO A 144 3.10 -34.04 -0.88
N GLU A 145 3.83 -32.97 -0.57
CA GLU A 145 3.65 -32.18 0.66
C GLU A 145 2.27 -31.51 0.73
N VAL A 146 1.66 -31.16 -0.43
CA VAL A 146 0.29 -30.65 -0.50
C VAL A 146 -0.70 -31.75 -0.10
N ARG A 147 -0.54 -32.97 -0.65
CA ARG A 147 -1.37 -34.13 -0.29
C ARG A 147 -1.25 -34.51 1.18
N GLU A 148 -0.07 -34.31 1.76
CA GLU A 148 0.20 -34.57 3.18
C GLU A 148 -0.30 -33.44 4.10
N GLY A 149 -0.86 -32.36 3.54
CA GLY A 149 -1.33 -31.20 4.29
C GLY A 149 -0.21 -30.32 4.89
N LYS A 150 1.03 -30.51 4.44
CA LYS A 150 2.22 -29.75 4.91
C LYS A 150 2.45 -28.46 4.14
N TRP A 151 1.88 -28.32 2.96
CA TRP A 151 2.02 -27.17 2.11
C TRP A 151 0.70 -26.85 1.42
N PHE A 152 0.34 -25.57 1.41
CA PHE A 152 -0.82 -25.04 0.71
C PHE A 152 -0.54 -23.60 0.27
N PHE A 153 -1.05 -23.22 -0.89
CA PHE A 153 -0.84 -21.87 -1.40
C PHE A 153 -2.03 -21.40 -2.24
N HIS A 154 -2.23 -20.07 -2.23
CA HIS A 154 -3.29 -19.40 -3.01
C HIS A 154 -2.75 -18.65 -4.22
N GLN A 155 -1.45 -18.66 -4.44
CA GLN A 155 -0.78 -17.85 -5.46
C GLN A 155 0.22 -18.69 -6.23
N LEU A 156 0.35 -18.39 -7.51
CA LEU A 156 1.34 -18.99 -8.38
C LEU A 156 1.90 -17.92 -9.32
N TRP A 157 3.20 -17.86 -9.43
CA TRP A 157 3.89 -17.04 -10.41
C TRP A 157 4.56 -17.94 -11.44
N VAL A 158 4.37 -17.61 -12.72
CA VAL A 158 4.96 -18.35 -13.83
C VAL A 158 5.58 -17.35 -14.78
N ASP A 159 6.87 -17.53 -15.08
CA ASP A 159 7.66 -16.66 -15.94
C ASP A 159 7.59 -15.18 -15.50
N GLY A 160 7.66 -14.95 -14.20
CA GLY A 160 7.62 -13.62 -13.58
C GLY A 160 6.23 -12.98 -13.49
N ASP A 161 5.15 -13.65 -13.90
CA ASP A 161 3.79 -13.13 -13.81
C ASP A 161 2.94 -13.89 -12.78
N ARG A 162 2.15 -13.16 -11.97
CA ARG A 162 1.11 -13.77 -11.15
C ARG A 162 0.04 -14.39 -12.03
N ARG A 163 -0.24 -15.68 -11.85
CA ARG A 163 -1.25 -16.40 -12.62
C ARG A 163 -2.58 -16.46 -11.88
N PRO A 164 -3.70 -16.27 -12.61
CA PRO A 164 -5.01 -16.36 -12.00
C PRO A 164 -5.35 -17.79 -11.60
N ARG A 165 -5.99 -17.96 -10.45
CA ARG A 165 -6.71 -19.19 -10.11
C ARG A 165 -7.82 -19.40 -11.15
N ALA A 166 -8.16 -20.65 -11.46
CA ALA A 166 -9.30 -20.94 -12.33
C ALA A 166 -10.54 -20.21 -11.81
N ARG A 167 -11.15 -19.32 -12.62
CA ARG A 167 -12.23 -18.45 -12.13
C ARG A 167 -13.41 -18.29 -13.12
N TYR A 168 -14.54 -17.88 -12.56
CA TYR A 168 -15.73 -17.46 -13.31
C TYR A 168 -16.28 -16.13 -12.73
N PRO A 169 -16.66 -15.15 -13.58
CA PRO A 169 -16.33 -15.09 -15.00
C PRO A 169 -14.80 -14.95 -15.19
N LYS A 170 -14.30 -15.28 -16.40
CA LYS A 170 -12.88 -15.21 -16.75
C LYS A 170 -12.29 -13.81 -16.61
N ARG A 171 -13.12 -12.79 -16.81
CA ARG A 171 -12.82 -11.36 -16.59
C ARG A 171 -14.05 -10.66 -16.05
N GLY A 172 -13.83 -9.59 -15.25
CA GLY A 172 -14.91 -8.82 -14.66
C GLY A 172 -15.65 -9.59 -13.57
N TYR A 173 -16.92 -9.26 -13.37
CA TYR A 173 -17.72 -9.66 -12.21
C TYR A 173 -19.15 -9.97 -12.62
N VAL A 174 -19.81 -10.85 -11.88
CA VAL A 174 -21.27 -11.04 -11.87
C VAL A 174 -21.86 -10.35 -10.64
N ARG A 175 -23.21 -10.39 -10.50
CA ARG A 175 -23.90 -9.61 -9.47
C ARG A 175 -24.80 -10.47 -8.60
N VAL A 176 -24.80 -10.21 -7.31
CA VAL A 176 -25.78 -10.73 -6.35
C VAL A 176 -27.17 -10.32 -6.78
N VAL A 177 -28.09 -11.28 -6.90
CA VAL A 177 -29.48 -11.05 -7.32
C VAL A 177 -30.34 -10.63 -6.14
N ALA A 178 -30.26 -11.37 -5.05
CA ALA A 178 -31.00 -11.12 -3.82
C ALA A 178 -30.25 -11.73 -2.62
N VAL A 179 -30.55 -11.27 -1.43
CA VAL A 179 -30.01 -11.81 -0.19
C VAL A 179 -31.17 -12.27 0.69
N PRO A 180 -31.51 -13.57 0.69
CA PRO A 180 -32.54 -14.11 1.61
C PRO A 180 -32.08 -13.90 3.07
N ASP A 181 -33.03 -13.50 3.91
CA ASP A 181 -32.83 -13.29 5.35
C ASP A 181 -31.68 -12.32 5.66
N ALA A 182 -31.51 -11.27 4.85
CA ALA A 182 -30.47 -10.26 5.04
C ALA A 182 -30.60 -9.63 6.44
N PRO A 183 -29.48 -9.49 7.20
CA PRO A 183 -29.51 -8.76 8.46
C PRO A 183 -30.04 -7.33 8.29
N GLU A 184 -30.74 -6.81 9.29
CA GLU A 184 -31.18 -5.40 9.28
C GLU A 184 -29.97 -4.45 9.41
N GLU A 185 -29.06 -4.78 10.33
CA GLU A 185 -27.86 -3.99 10.60
C GLU A 185 -26.81 -4.26 9.51
N TRP A 186 -26.39 -3.22 8.82
CA TRP A 186 -25.44 -3.31 7.70
C TRP A 186 -24.03 -3.78 8.09
N ARG A 187 -23.68 -3.68 9.39
CA ARG A 187 -22.41 -4.20 9.92
C ARG A 187 -22.41 -5.70 10.18
N GLU A 188 -23.56 -6.34 10.05
CA GLU A 188 -23.68 -7.79 10.19
C GLU A 188 -23.50 -8.47 8.84
N GLY A 189 -22.47 -9.34 8.76
CA GLY A 189 -22.23 -10.11 7.54
C GLY A 189 -23.27 -11.18 7.29
N GLY A 190 -23.50 -11.50 6.01
CA GLY A 190 -24.35 -12.60 5.56
C GLY A 190 -23.56 -13.82 5.12
N ASP A 191 -24.18 -14.99 5.18
CA ASP A 191 -23.60 -16.30 4.83
C ASP A 191 -24.21 -16.91 3.57
N ARG A 192 -25.03 -16.17 2.83
CA ARG A 192 -25.69 -16.66 1.61
C ARG A 192 -26.16 -15.53 0.71
N PHE A 193 -26.33 -15.85 -0.57
CA PHE A 193 -27.08 -14.99 -1.50
C PHE A 193 -27.66 -15.81 -2.65
N ARG A 194 -28.66 -15.20 -3.34
CA ARG A 194 -29.22 -15.73 -4.58
C ARG A 194 -28.39 -15.26 -5.76
N TYR A 195 -27.98 -16.20 -6.60
CA TYR A 195 -27.22 -15.96 -7.81
C TYR A 195 -28.11 -16.05 -9.07
N ARG A 196 -27.61 -15.54 -10.20
CA ARG A 196 -28.27 -15.66 -11.49
C ARG A 196 -28.05 -17.05 -12.06
N GLU A 197 -29.05 -17.60 -12.75
CA GLU A 197 -28.95 -18.89 -13.44
C GLU A 197 -27.69 -18.96 -14.31
N GLY A 198 -26.88 -20.01 -14.14
CA GLY A 198 -25.65 -20.25 -14.85
C GLY A 198 -24.39 -19.69 -14.18
N ASP A 199 -24.50 -18.79 -13.16
CA ASP A 199 -23.33 -18.23 -12.48
C ASP A 199 -22.67 -19.23 -11.51
N LEU A 200 -23.48 -20.09 -10.89
CA LEU A 200 -23.06 -21.14 -9.94
C LEU A 200 -23.86 -22.42 -10.17
N GLY A 201 -23.38 -23.51 -9.60
CA GLY A 201 -24.03 -24.82 -9.62
C GLY A 201 -23.29 -25.81 -8.72
N GLY A 202 -23.72 -27.06 -8.69
CA GLY A 202 -23.11 -28.11 -7.86
C GLY A 202 -21.62 -28.33 -8.11
N TRP A 203 -21.10 -27.87 -9.25
CA TRP A 203 -19.68 -27.88 -9.56
C TRP A 203 -18.82 -26.98 -8.65
N ALA A 204 -19.46 -26.03 -7.95
CA ALA A 204 -18.78 -25.13 -7.01
C ALA A 204 -18.67 -25.72 -5.59
N VAL A 205 -19.34 -26.84 -5.32
CA VAL A 205 -19.29 -27.50 -4.01
C VAL A 205 -18.08 -28.42 -3.92
N GLY A 206 -17.35 -28.32 -2.82
CA GLY A 206 -16.16 -29.13 -2.55
C GLY A 206 -14.86 -28.48 -2.97
N GLY A 207 -13.75 -29.04 -2.49
CA GLY A 207 -12.43 -28.44 -2.66
C GLY A 207 -12.29 -27.12 -1.90
N ASP A 208 -11.48 -26.25 -2.45
CA ASP A 208 -11.19 -24.91 -1.88
C ASP A 208 -11.86 -23.81 -2.73
N THR A 209 -13.05 -24.06 -3.27
CA THR A 209 -13.80 -23.08 -4.07
C THR A 209 -14.25 -21.92 -3.20
N GLU A 210 -13.95 -20.71 -3.65
CA GLU A 210 -14.31 -19.47 -2.96
C GLU A 210 -15.16 -18.56 -3.87
N VAL A 211 -16.11 -17.88 -3.25
CA VAL A 211 -16.80 -16.72 -3.85
C VAL A 211 -16.19 -15.46 -3.24
N VAL A 212 -15.66 -14.59 -4.08
CA VAL A 212 -15.10 -13.29 -3.65
C VAL A 212 -16.10 -12.21 -3.97
N VAL A 213 -16.66 -11.57 -2.92
CA VAL A 213 -17.70 -10.52 -3.04
C VAL A 213 -17.11 -9.17 -2.72
N MET A 214 -17.33 -8.18 -3.61
CA MET A 214 -16.99 -6.77 -3.37
C MET A 214 -18.16 -6.11 -2.66
N ASN A 215 -17.96 -5.81 -1.39
CA ASN A 215 -19.00 -5.34 -0.50
C ASN A 215 -18.64 -4.00 0.12
N ARG A 216 -19.29 -2.92 -0.33
CA ARG A 216 -19.02 -1.54 0.11
C ARG A 216 -17.58 -1.11 -0.19
N TRP A 217 -16.71 -1.05 0.82
CA TRP A 217 -15.29 -0.67 0.73
C TRP A 217 -14.32 -1.80 1.07
N VAL A 218 -14.81 -3.04 1.15
CA VAL A 218 -14.01 -4.24 1.38
C VAL A 218 -14.40 -5.36 0.43
N GLU A 219 -13.61 -6.41 0.39
CA GLU A 219 -14.00 -7.69 -0.17
C GLU A 219 -14.21 -8.73 0.93
N SER A 220 -14.99 -9.75 0.60
CA SER A 220 -15.15 -10.95 1.41
C SER A 220 -14.85 -12.18 0.56
N ARG A 221 -14.03 -13.11 1.09
CA ARG A 221 -13.68 -14.41 0.51
C ARG A 221 -14.43 -15.49 1.24
N LEU A 222 -15.39 -16.08 0.59
CA LEU A 222 -16.41 -16.93 1.21
C LEU A 222 -16.29 -18.36 0.66
N PRO A 223 -15.76 -19.32 1.45
CA PRO A 223 -15.73 -20.72 1.06
C PRO A 223 -17.13 -21.24 0.78
N VAL A 224 -17.33 -21.89 -0.36
CA VAL A 224 -18.63 -22.47 -0.74
C VAL A 224 -18.86 -23.75 0.07
N GLU A 225 -19.93 -23.76 0.86
CA GLU A 225 -20.34 -24.92 1.63
C GLU A 225 -21.42 -25.73 0.92
N HIS A 226 -22.45 -25.03 0.38
CA HIS A 226 -23.59 -25.66 -0.27
C HIS A 226 -24.17 -24.78 -1.38
N VAL A 227 -24.72 -25.39 -2.43
CA VAL A 227 -25.46 -24.72 -3.52
C VAL A 227 -26.84 -25.36 -3.65
N ASP A 228 -27.88 -24.57 -3.36
CA ASP A 228 -29.25 -24.94 -3.70
C ASP A 228 -29.53 -24.49 -5.15
N GLU A 229 -29.43 -25.42 -6.09
CA GLU A 229 -29.67 -25.12 -7.51
C GLU A 229 -31.14 -24.80 -7.82
N ARG A 230 -32.10 -25.30 -7.04
CA ARG A 230 -33.50 -25.05 -7.24
C ARG A 230 -33.89 -23.61 -6.88
N GLU A 231 -33.46 -23.18 -5.71
CA GLU A 231 -33.69 -21.81 -5.23
C GLU A 231 -32.60 -20.83 -5.74
N ARG A 232 -31.53 -21.36 -6.35
CA ARG A 232 -30.33 -20.62 -6.81
C ARG A 232 -29.71 -19.82 -5.68
N VAL A 233 -29.55 -20.44 -4.53
CA VAL A 233 -28.91 -19.86 -3.36
C VAL A 233 -27.60 -20.59 -3.10
N VAL A 234 -26.51 -19.82 -2.95
CA VAL A 234 -25.23 -20.33 -2.46
C VAL A 234 -25.11 -20.02 -0.98
N HIS A 235 -24.62 -21.00 -0.21
CA HIS A 235 -24.35 -20.91 1.21
C HIS A 235 -22.85 -21.03 1.45
N PHE A 236 -22.35 -20.26 2.40
CA PHE A 236 -20.93 -20.15 2.71
C PHE A 236 -20.63 -20.67 4.11
N GLY A 237 -19.48 -21.28 4.29
CA GLY A 237 -18.97 -21.68 5.59
C GLY A 237 -18.54 -20.50 6.49
N LYS A 238 -18.63 -19.27 5.97
CA LYS A 238 -18.28 -18.02 6.66
C LYS A 238 -19.20 -16.89 6.27
N ARG A 239 -19.28 -15.87 7.14
CA ARG A 239 -20.03 -14.65 6.85
C ARG A 239 -19.13 -13.61 6.15
N SER A 240 -19.75 -12.79 5.34
CA SER A 240 -19.11 -11.59 4.78
C SER A 240 -18.77 -10.58 5.89
N VAL A 241 -17.87 -9.63 5.59
CA VAL A 241 -17.48 -8.56 6.53
C VAL A 241 -18.69 -7.67 6.88
N PHE A 242 -19.44 -7.28 5.86
CA PHE A 242 -20.65 -6.48 5.97
C PHE A 242 -21.82 -7.23 5.34
N ARG A 243 -23.05 -6.75 5.61
CA ARG A 243 -24.24 -7.24 4.96
C ARG A 243 -24.07 -7.25 3.44
N LEU A 244 -24.36 -8.37 2.82
CA LEU A 244 -24.44 -8.50 1.37
C LEU A 244 -25.69 -7.76 0.87
N ASP A 245 -25.55 -7.06 -0.24
CA ASP A 245 -26.63 -6.30 -0.84
C ASP A 245 -26.89 -6.77 -2.30
N PRO A 246 -28.13 -6.74 -2.80
CA PRO A 246 -28.42 -6.97 -4.20
C PRO A 246 -27.60 -6.03 -5.08
N GLY A 247 -26.97 -6.58 -6.13
CA GLY A 247 -26.09 -5.83 -7.01
C GLY A 247 -24.61 -5.83 -6.60
N ASP A 248 -24.23 -6.35 -5.44
CA ASP A 248 -22.83 -6.54 -5.09
C ASP A 248 -22.12 -7.37 -6.14
N LEU A 249 -20.88 -6.98 -6.45
CA LEU A 249 -20.06 -7.67 -7.44
C LEU A 249 -19.44 -8.91 -6.83
N TYR A 250 -19.39 -10.00 -7.59
CA TYR A 250 -18.65 -11.17 -7.16
C TYR A 250 -18.01 -11.93 -8.32
N TYR A 251 -17.08 -12.80 -7.99
CA TYR A 251 -16.55 -13.84 -8.86
C TYR A 251 -16.35 -15.12 -8.05
N VAL A 252 -16.25 -16.24 -8.77
CA VAL A 252 -15.98 -17.56 -8.17
C VAL A 252 -14.61 -18.02 -8.61
N GLU A 253 -13.80 -18.54 -7.70
CA GLU A 253 -12.47 -19.05 -8.07
C GLU A 253 -12.14 -20.37 -7.40
N HIS A 254 -11.13 -21.02 -7.96
CA HIS A 254 -10.54 -22.26 -7.48
C HIS A 254 -11.49 -23.47 -7.52
N ALA A 255 -12.26 -23.60 -8.61
CA ALA A 255 -12.95 -24.85 -8.94
C ALA A 255 -12.29 -25.51 -10.15
N ARG A 256 -12.09 -26.82 -10.10
CA ARG A 256 -11.46 -27.60 -11.18
C ARG A 256 -12.17 -27.45 -12.51
N SER A 257 -13.49 -27.47 -12.50
CA SER A 257 -14.36 -27.30 -13.68
C SER A 257 -14.19 -25.96 -14.40
N LEU A 258 -13.69 -24.95 -13.69
CA LEU A 258 -13.43 -23.61 -14.24
C LEU A 258 -12.10 -23.53 -14.99
N LEU A 259 -11.21 -24.51 -14.86
CA LEU A 259 -9.89 -24.47 -15.48
C LEU A 259 -10.01 -24.47 -17.01
N GLY A 260 -9.48 -23.42 -17.70
CA GLY A 260 -9.64 -23.36 -19.14
C GLY A 260 -8.94 -22.26 -19.91
N ALA A 261 -8.64 -21.10 -19.31
CA ALA A 261 -7.89 -20.05 -19.99
C ALA A 261 -6.38 -20.21 -19.81
N PRO A 262 -5.55 -19.86 -20.81
CA PRO A 262 -4.10 -19.94 -20.71
C PRO A 262 -3.56 -19.24 -19.46
N GLY A 263 -2.72 -19.92 -18.70
CA GLY A 263 -2.14 -19.44 -17.45
C GLY A 263 -3.04 -19.61 -16.22
N GLU A 264 -4.29 -20.04 -16.35
CA GLU A 264 -5.09 -20.42 -15.18
C GLU A 264 -4.55 -21.69 -14.55
N TRP A 265 -4.65 -21.75 -13.21
CA TRP A 265 -4.19 -22.88 -12.44
C TRP A 265 -5.24 -23.35 -11.41
N TYR A 266 -5.11 -24.61 -11.02
CA TYR A 266 -5.91 -25.24 -9.97
C TYR A 266 -5.03 -26.19 -9.15
N LEU A 267 -5.11 -26.12 -7.83
CA LEU A 267 -4.42 -27.01 -6.90
C LEU A 267 -5.41 -28.02 -6.32
N ASP A 268 -5.25 -29.28 -6.71
CA ASP A 268 -5.98 -30.38 -6.11
C ASP A 268 -5.24 -30.84 -4.83
N ARG A 269 -5.71 -30.38 -3.69
CA ARG A 269 -5.08 -30.70 -2.39
C ARG A 269 -5.19 -32.17 -2.03
N THR A 270 -6.29 -32.82 -2.40
CA THR A 270 -6.51 -34.23 -2.09
C THR A 270 -5.57 -35.12 -2.88
N ALA A 271 -5.41 -34.83 -4.16
CA ALA A 271 -4.49 -35.57 -5.02
C ALA A 271 -3.03 -35.12 -4.82
N GLY A 272 -2.79 -33.90 -4.34
CA GLY A 272 -1.48 -33.25 -4.28
C GLY A 272 -0.95 -32.94 -5.67
N VAL A 273 -1.80 -32.39 -6.54
CA VAL A 273 -1.44 -32.09 -7.95
C VAL A 273 -1.80 -30.65 -8.28
N LEU A 274 -0.82 -29.92 -8.80
CA LEU A 274 -1.02 -28.61 -9.34
C LEU A 274 -1.23 -28.69 -10.86
N TYR A 275 -2.35 -28.20 -11.34
CA TYR A 275 -2.68 -28.12 -12.77
C TYR A 275 -2.52 -26.69 -13.28
N LEU A 276 -1.93 -26.52 -14.46
CA LEU A 276 -1.75 -25.25 -15.15
C LEU A 276 -2.17 -25.40 -16.62
N VAL A 277 -3.01 -24.48 -17.10
CA VAL A 277 -3.31 -24.42 -18.55
C VAL A 277 -2.09 -23.82 -19.25
N PRO A 278 -1.55 -24.50 -20.29
CA PRO A 278 -0.35 -24.05 -20.97
C PRO A 278 -0.42 -22.61 -21.47
N LEU A 279 0.69 -21.90 -21.33
CA LEU A 279 0.88 -20.58 -21.94
C LEU A 279 1.25 -20.73 -23.42
N PRO A 280 0.81 -19.85 -24.30
CA PRO A 280 1.20 -19.88 -25.71
C PRO A 280 2.72 -19.84 -25.88
N GLY A 281 3.28 -20.82 -26.55
CA GLY A 281 4.71 -20.91 -26.87
C GLY A 281 5.60 -21.43 -25.74
N ALA A 282 5.07 -21.69 -24.54
CA ALA A 282 5.81 -22.29 -23.45
C ALA A 282 5.83 -23.84 -23.55
N THR A 283 6.81 -24.47 -22.90
CA THR A 283 6.90 -25.92 -22.74
C THR A 283 7.10 -26.29 -21.25
N PRO A 284 6.73 -27.53 -20.86
CA PRO A 284 6.92 -27.98 -19.49
C PRO A 284 8.35 -27.88 -18.96
N GLU A 285 9.34 -27.96 -19.87
CA GLU A 285 10.77 -27.94 -19.54
C GLU A 285 11.33 -26.53 -19.34
N THR A 286 10.71 -25.50 -19.94
CA THR A 286 11.23 -24.12 -19.96
C THR A 286 10.53 -23.19 -18.98
N ILE A 287 9.37 -23.59 -18.44
CA ILE A 287 8.59 -22.73 -17.55
C ILE A 287 9.27 -22.58 -16.18
N GLU A 288 9.34 -21.34 -15.72
CA GLU A 288 9.77 -21.00 -14.37
C GLU A 288 8.54 -20.71 -13.49
N ALA A 289 8.15 -21.69 -12.68
CA ALA A 289 7.01 -21.57 -11.78
C ALA A 289 7.48 -21.53 -10.32
N VAL A 290 6.93 -20.59 -9.55
CA VAL A 290 7.21 -20.45 -8.13
C VAL A 290 5.90 -20.35 -7.36
N ALA A 291 5.75 -21.16 -6.31
CA ALA A 291 4.65 -21.03 -5.34
C ALA A 291 5.20 -20.60 -3.98
N PRO A 292 4.46 -19.78 -3.20
CA PRO A 292 4.94 -19.26 -1.92
C PRO A 292 4.90 -20.33 -0.83
N VAL A 293 5.78 -20.15 0.16
CA VAL A 293 5.88 -20.98 1.39
C VAL A 293 5.83 -20.08 2.61
N LEU A 294 6.57 -18.96 2.59
CA LEU A 294 6.70 -18.05 3.71
C LEU A 294 5.73 -16.86 3.58
N GLU A 295 5.21 -16.38 4.69
CA GLU A 295 4.47 -15.13 4.78
C GLU A 295 5.41 -13.93 4.89
N GLU A 296 6.56 -14.10 5.51
CA GLU A 296 7.59 -13.09 5.72
C GLU A 296 8.94 -13.59 5.19
N VAL A 297 9.72 -12.71 4.60
CA VAL A 297 11.10 -13.00 4.17
C VAL A 297 12.14 -12.38 5.10
N VAL A 298 11.79 -11.27 5.78
CA VAL A 298 12.66 -10.61 6.77
C VAL A 298 11.83 -10.17 7.97
N ARG A 299 12.32 -10.51 9.16
CA ARG A 299 11.81 -10.03 10.45
C ARG A 299 12.91 -9.28 11.18
N ILE A 300 12.66 -7.99 11.47
CA ILE A 300 13.56 -7.12 12.24
C ILE A 300 12.85 -6.82 13.56
N GLU A 301 13.45 -7.20 14.69
CA GLU A 301 12.73 -7.25 15.96
C GLU A 301 13.59 -6.75 17.12
N GLY A 302 13.39 -5.49 17.53
CA GLY A 302 13.89 -4.95 18.79
C GLY A 302 12.88 -5.15 19.92
N ALA A 303 13.31 -4.86 21.14
CA ALA A 303 12.49 -4.87 22.36
C ALA A 303 12.42 -3.45 22.96
N PRO A 304 11.62 -2.53 22.41
CA PRO A 304 11.60 -1.13 22.83
C PRO A 304 11.15 -0.93 24.27
N ALA A 305 10.31 -1.83 24.81
CA ALA A 305 9.92 -1.82 26.21
C ALA A 305 11.11 -2.06 27.16
N ASP A 306 12.08 -2.87 26.73
CA ASP A 306 13.31 -3.18 27.47
C ASP A 306 14.46 -2.21 27.15
N GLY A 307 14.22 -1.22 26.29
CA GLY A 307 15.23 -0.25 25.84
C GLY A 307 16.18 -0.80 24.76
N GLU A 308 15.84 -1.91 24.12
CA GLU A 308 16.63 -2.55 23.08
C GLU A 308 16.06 -2.24 21.70
N TRP A 309 16.82 -1.53 20.88
CA TRP A 309 16.48 -1.24 19.48
C TRP A 309 17.49 -1.87 18.54
N ILE A 310 17.02 -2.24 17.34
CA ILE A 310 17.93 -2.46 16.23
C ILE A 310 18.13 -1.12 15.51
N GLU A 311 19.40 -0.75 15.29
CA GLU A 311 19.74 0.58 14.81
C GLU A 311 20.70 0.53 13.61
N HIS A 312 20.62 1.54 12.73
CA HIS A 312 21.53 1.79 11.61
C HIS A 312 21.80 0.56 10.75
N LEU A 313 20.69 -0.06 10.30
CA LEU A 313 20.67 -1.19 9.37
C LEU A 313 20.13 -0.72 8.02
N THR A 314 20.80 -1.08 6.93
CA THR A 314 20.37 -0.70 5.57
C THR A 314 20.24 -1.92 4.68
N PHE A 315 19.13 -1.99 3.92
CA PHE A 315 18.95 -2.89 2.78
C PHE A 315 18.97 -2.05 1.51
N ARG A 316 19.88 -2.37 0.57
CA ARG A 316 20.08 -1.58 -0.63
C ARG A 316 20.06 -2.41 -1.90
N GLY A 317 19.17 -2.07 -2.85
CA GLY A 317 19.11 -2.70 -4.17
C GLY A 317 18.67 -4.16 -4.17
N LEU A 318 18.03 -4.65 -3.09
CA LEU A 318 17.56 -6.02 -2.96
C LEU A 318 16.14 -6.18 -3.48
N THR A 319 15.80 -7.38 -3.95
CA THR A 319 14.42 -7.76 -4.28
C THR A 319 13.87 -8.71 -3.24
N PHE A 320 12.67 -8.42 -2.71
CA PHE A 320 11.89 -9.27 -1.80
C PHE A 320 10.69 -9.81 -2.58
N SER A 321 10.50 -11.14 -2.57
CA SER A 321 9.55 -11.76 -3.49
C SER A 321 8.92 -13.06 -2.96
N HIS A 322 7.79 -13.44 -3.57
CA HIS A 322 7.11 -14.72 -3.43
C HIS A 322 6.72 -15.05 -1.99
N THR A 323 5.90 -14.18 -1.36
CA THR A 323 5.32 -14.49 -0.05
C THR A 323 3.87 -14.92 -0.17
N GLU A 324 3.40 -15.70 0.80
CA GLU A 324 2.02 -16.11 0.95
C GLU A 324 1.35 -15.32 2.07
N TRP A 325 0.08 -15.22 1.95
CA TRP A 325 -0.84 -14.99 3.04
C TRP A 325 -2.15 -15.71 2.70
N TYR A 326 -2.70 -16.51 3.59
CA TYR A 326 -3.84 -17.35 3.25
C TYR A 326 -4.82 -17.56 4.40
N PHE A 327 -6.04 -17.94 3.99
CA PHE A 327 -7.05 -18.48 4.88
C PHE A 327 -7.14 -20.00 4.69
N PRO A 328 -6.63 -20.81 5.57
CA PRO A 328 -6.90 -22.24 5.50
C PRO A 328 -8.42 -22.48 5.66
N PRO A 329 -9.05 -23.32 4.82
CA PRO A 329 -10.44 -23.66 4.99
C PRO A 329 -10.73 -24.21 6.39
N GLY A 330 -11.74 -23.65 7.05
CA GLY A 330 -12.09 -24.00 8.43
C GLY A 330 -11.19 -23.40 9.50
N SER A 331 -10.24 -22.53 9.16
CA SER A 331 -9.48 -21.77 10.15
C SER A 331 -10.38 -20.77 10.86
N THR A 332 -10.32 -20.77 12.19
CA THR A 332 -11.01 -19.78 13.03
C THR A 332 -10.17 -18.51 13.25
N MET A 333 -8.93 -18.49 12.78
CA MET A 333 -7.90 -17.47 13.08
C MET A 333 -7.28 -16.89 11.81
N GLU A 334 -8.06 -16.66 10.79
CA GLU A 334 -7.63 -16.39 9.42
C GLU A 334 -6.73 -15.19 9.21
N TYR A 335 -6.89 -14.18 10.05
CA TYR A 335 -6.07 -12.98 9.99
C TYR A 335 -5.07 -12.88 11.14
N LEU A 336 -5.01 -13.91 11.96
CA LEU A 336 -4.04 -13.99 13.04
C LEU A 336 -2.94 -14.98 12.66
N ARG A 337 -1.74 -14.57 12.90
CA ARG A 337 -0.61 -15.50 12.92
C ARG A 337 -0.85 -16.52 14.03
N PRO A 338 -0.31 -17.76 13.90
CA PRO A 338 -0.49 -18.79 14.93
C PRO A 338 -0.06 -18.38 16.35
N ASP A 339 0.82 -17.38 16.45
CA ASP A 339 1.36 -16.83 17.68
C ASP A 339 0.55 -15.65 18.25
N ARG A 340 -0.59 -15.26 17.63
CA ARG A 340 -1.46 -14.18 18.09
C ARG A 340 -2.83 -14.67 18.51
N THR A 341 -3.39 -14.05 19.53
CA THR A 341 -4.71 -14.38 20.08
C THR A 341 -5.80 -13.45 19.58
N LEU A 342 -7.07 -13.85 19.69
CA LEU A 342 -8.22 -12.99 19.41
C LEU A 342 -8.29 -11.75 20.32
N GLU A 343 -7.70 -11.81 21.51
CA GLU A 343 -7.61 -10.67 22.42
C GLU A 343 -6.72 -9.56 21.85
N GLU A 344 -5.69 -9.94 21.11
CA GLU A 344 -4.82 -9.00 20.40
C GLU A 344 -5.45 -8.45 19.12
N ALA A 345 -6.54 -9.04 18.66
CA ALA A 345 -7.24 -8.68 17.46
C ALA A 345 -8.77 -8.74 17.64
N PRO A 346 -9.34 -7.93 18.56
CA PRO A 346 -10.75 -8.02 18.96
C PRO A 346 -11.76 -7.75 17.83
N TYR A 347 -11.31 -7.25 16.69
CA TYR A 347 -12.15 -6.99 15.51
C TYR A 347 -12.22 -8.19 14.54
N LEU A 348 -11.40 -9.21 14.74
CA LEU A 348 -11.44 -10.41 13.91
C LEU A 348 -12.44 -11.39 14.49
N LYS A 349 -13.54 -11.54 13.80
CA LYS A 349 -14.53 -12.57 14.10
C LYS A 349 -14.09 -13.86 13.38
N PRO A 350 -13.95 -14.99 14.09
CA PRO A 350 -13.48 -16.26 13.51
C PRO A 350 -14.32 -16.75 12.33
N ASP A 351 -15.60 -16.38 12.31
CA ASP A 351 -16.58 -16.77 11.33
C ASP A 351 -16.72 -15.78 10.15
N VAL A 352 -15.84 -14.79 10.03
CA VAL A 352 -15.86 -13.80 8.95
C VAL A 352 -14.77 -14.07 7.93
N GLY A 353 -15.15 -14.19 6.67
CA GLY A 353 -14.25 -14.40 5.55
C GLY A 353 -13.82 -13.09 4.88
N GLY A 354 -13.13 -12.22 5.57
CA GLY A 354 -12.67 -10.96 5.01
C GLY A 354 -11.92 -10.09 6.02
N CYS A 355 -11.31 -9.00 5.59
CA CYS A 355 -10.63 -8.06 6.47
C CYS A 355 -11.26 -6.67 6.41
N HIS A 356 -11.00 -5.89 7.45
CA HIS A 356 -11.44 -4.51 7.52
C HIS A 356 -10.72 -3.63 6.50
N GLN A 357 -11.22 -2.41 6.38
CA GLN A 357 -10.66 -1.31 5.60
C GLN A 357 -9.13 -1.28 5.63
N ALA A 358 -8.53 -0.90 4.51
CA ALA A 358 -7.09 -0.82 4.30
C ALA A 358 -6.34 -2.16 4.44
N ALA A 359 -7.03 -3.30 4.61
CA ALA A 359 -6.40 -4.59 4.92
C ALA A 359 -5.33 -4.46 6.03
N ALA A 360 -5.60 -3.60 7.04
CA ALA A 360 -4.60 -3.09 7.98
C ALA A 360 -3.91 -4.20 8.81
N ARG A 361 -4.56 -5.36 8.93
CA ARG A 361 -4.03 -6.51 9.70
C ARG A 361 -3.30 -7.56 8.85
N VAL A 362 -3.36 -7.44 7.52
CA VAL A 362 -2.63 -8.34 6.64
C VAL A 362 -1.12 -8.16 6.87
N PRO A 363 -0.34 -9.24 7.03
CA PRO A 363 1.09 -9.16 7.30
C PRO A 363 1.86 -8.56 6.12
N ALA A 364 3.12 -8.21 6.36
CA ALA A 364 4.05 -7.72 5.35
C ALA A 364 5.20 -8.70 5.12
N ALA A 365 5.73 -8.73 3.91
CA ALA A 365 6.90 -9.54 3.57
C ALA A 365 8.14 -9.15 4.39
N VAL A 366 8.24 -7.87 4.75
CA VAL A 366 9.26 -7.36 5.67
C VAL A 366 8.56 -6.70 6.85
N ALA A 367 8.66 -7.30 8.03
CA ALA A 367 8.08 -6.79 9.26
C ALA A 367 9.18 -6.24 10.19
N VAL A 368 8.98 -5.03 10.68
CA VAL A 368 9.95 -4.29 11.47
C VAL A 368 9.29 -3.80 12.76
N SER A 369 9.85 -4.08 13.91
CA SER A 369 9.47 -3.55 15.21
C SER A 369 10.70 -3.16 16.02
N GLY A 370 10.57 -2.16 16.91
CA GLY A 370 11.66 -1.72 17.77
C GLY A 370 12.92 -1.29 17.01
N ALA A 371 12.75 -0.50 15.93
CA ALA A 371 13.85 -0.14 15.03
C ALA A 371 14.02 1.38 14.90
N ARG A 372 15.28 1.82 14.80
CA ARG A 372 15.67 3.23 14.61
C ARG A 372 16.69 3.38 13.48
N GLY A 373 16.42 4.29 12.54
CA GLY A 373 17.36 4.55 11.43
C GLY A 373 17.57 3.34 10.52
N VAL A 374 16.58 2.45 10.42
CA VAL A 374 16.58 1.36 9.44
C VAL A 374 16.17 1.91 8.09
N THR A 375 16.92 1.58 7.05
CA THR A 375 16.69 2.11 5.69
C THR A 375 16.50 0.98 4.68
N PHE A 376 15.48 1.12 3.83
CA PHE A 376 15.32 0.37 2.59
C PHE A 376 15.52 1.35 1.43
N GLU A 377 16.58 1.16 0.65
CA GLU A 377 17.00 2.09 -0.41
C GLU A 377 17.07 1.39 -1.76
N GLY A 378 16.31 1.88 -2.75
CA GLY A 378 16.30 1.33 -4.10
C GLY A 378 15.94 -0.16 -4.16
N CYS A 379 15.19 -0.64 -3.19
CA CYS A 379 14.74 -2.03 -3.13
C CYS A 379 13.50 -2.26 -3.99
N ARG A 380 13.26 -3.53 -4.33
CA ARG A 380 12.06 -3.96 -5.02
C ARG A 380 11.27 -4.93 -4.16
N PHE A 381 9.97 -4.69 -4.04
CA PHE A 381 9.01 -5.56 -3.38
C PHE A 381 8.02 -6.01 -4.45
N VAL A 382 8.11 -7.27 -4.87
CA VAL A 382 7.35 -7.78 -6.01
C VAL A 382 6.82 -9.19 -5.73
N HIS A 383 5.67 -9.53 -6.29
CA HIS A 383 5.11 -10.88 -6.18
C HIS A 383 4.87 -11.31 -4.72
N LEU A 384 4.23 -10.44 -3.94
CA LEU A 384 3.97 -10.70 -2.52
C LEU A 384 2.50 -11.03 -2.27
N GLY A 385 2.23 -11.81 -1.23
CA GLY A 385 0.88 -12.16 -0.79
C GLY A 385 0.24 -11.11 0.11
N GLY A 386 1.06 -10.37 0.86
CA GLY A 386 0.65 -9.32 1.80
C GLY A 386 1.12 -7.92 1.41
N TYR A 387 1.41 -7.12 2.43
CA TYR A 387 2.07 -5.81 2.29
C TYR A 387 3.57 -5.97 1.98
N GLY A 388 4.18 -4.93 1.41
CA GLY A 388 5.62 -4.89 1.19
C GLY A 388 6.39 -4.77 2.49
N VAL A 389 6.19 -3.65 3.22
CA VAL A 389 6.89 -3.34 4.48
C VAL A 389 5.89 -2.92 5.56
N ALA A 390 6.09 -3.39 6.80
CA ALA A 390 5.40 -2.89 7.98
C ALA A 390 6.41 -2.35 9.00
N LEU A 391 6.26 -1.08 9.37
CA LEU A 391 6.95 -0.44 10.49
C LEU A 391 5.99 -0.45 11.69
N GLU A 392 6.09 -1.47 12.51
CA GLU A 392 5.20 -1.76 13.65
C GLU A 392 5.63 -0.97 14.91
N SER A 393 5.31 -1.48 16.11
CA SER A 393 5.61 -0.87 17.40
C SER A 393 7.05 -0.40 17.53
N GLY A 394 7.27 0.81 18.07
CA GLY A 394 8.58 1.36 18.41
C GLY A 394 9.48 1.73 17.22
N CYS A 395 8.94 1.78 16.00
CA CYS A 395 9.69 2.16 14.81
C CYS A 395 9.84 3.68 14.69
N ARG A 396 11.08 4.19 14.65
CA ARG A 396 11.36 5.63 14.65
C ARG A 396 12.45 6.00 13.65
N HIS A 397 12.21 7.09 12.93
CA HIS A 397 13.18 7.65 11.98
C HIS A 397 13.73 6.62 10.99
N ASN A 398 12.88 5.65 10.60
CA ASN A 398 13.20 4.69 9.56
C ASN A 398 12.83 5.28 8.20
N ARG A 399 13.47 4.80 7.14
CA ARG A 399 13.32 5.38 5.81
C ARG A 399 13.12 4.30 4.75
N ILE A 400 12.08 4.45 3.94
CA ILE A 400 11.82 3.65 2.74
C ILE A 400 11.96 4.61 1.56
N ALA A 401 13.02 4.46 0.77
CA ALA A 401 13.41 5.45 -0.22
C ALA A 401 13.70 4.84 -1.59
N GLY A 402 13.16 5.44 -2.65
CA GLY A 402 13.42 5.01 -4.02
C GLY A 402 13.03 3.57 -4.32
N CYS A 403 12.10 3.00 -3.57
CA CYS A 403 11.70 1.60 -3.73
C CYS A 403 10.59 1.44 -4.78
N GLU A 404 10.61 0.31 -5.49
CA GLU A 404 9.51 -0.12 -6.35
C GLU A 404 8.68 -1.19 -5.62
N MET A 405 7.35 -1.02 -5.61
CA MET A 405 6.40 -1.96 -5.00
C MET A 405 5.30 -2.27 -6.01
N THR A 406 5.26 -3.52 -6.50
CA THR A 406 4.31 -3.92 -7.55
C THR A 406 3.91 -5.38 -7.44
N ASP A 407 2.72 -5.72 -7.96
CA ASP A 407 2.12 -7.06 -7.86
C ASP A 407 2.08 -7.58 -6.41
N LEU A 408 1.51 -6.76 -5.50
CA LEU A 408 1.34 -7.12 -4.10
C LEU A 408 -0.10 -7.58 -3.81
N GLY A 409 -0.25 -8.60 -3.00
CA GLY A 409 -1.54 -9.10 -2.56
C GLY A 409 -2.32 -8.08 -1.74
N ALA A 410 -1.63 -7.33 -0.88
CA ALA A 410 -2.16 -6.18 -0.17
C ALA A 410 -1.50 -4.87 -0.65
N GLY A 411 -1.10 -3.98 0.23
CA GLY A 411 -0.57 -2.66 -0.12
C GLY A 411 0.96 -2.55 -0.06
N GLY A 412 1.46 -1.33 -0.20
CA GLY A 412 2.90 -1.06 -0.20
C GLY A 412 3.49 -1.02 1.21
N VAL A 413 3.16 0.01 1.99
CA VAL A 413 3.79 0.29 3.29
C VAL A 413 2.74 0.48 4.38
N LYS A 414 3.00 -0.09 5.56
CA LYS A 414 2.28 0.22 6.80
C LYS A 414 3.21 0.91 7.79
N ILE A 415 2.73 1.97 8.45
CA ILE A 415 3.43 2.69 9.52
C ILE A 415 2.55 2.74 10.75
N GLY A 416 3.03 2.18 11.86
CA GLY A 416 2.28 2.06 13.09
C GLY A 416 1.34 0.86 13.10
N GLU A 417 0.44 0.88 14.07
CA GLU A 417 -0.49 -0.21 14.36
C GLU A 417 -1.92 0.32 14.50
N THR A 418 -2.88 -0.59 14.58
CA THR A 418 -4.28 -0.24 14.92
C THR A 418 -4.44 0.08 16.41
N LEU A 419 -3.51 -0.34 17.26
CA LEU A 419 -3.52 -0.19 18.70
C LEU A 419 -2.88 1.13 19.16
N LEU A 420 -3.45 1.74 20.19
CA LEU A 420 -2.87 2.87 20.90
C LEU A 420 -1.80 2.39 21.86
N ARG A 421 -0.53 2.64 21.56
CA ARG A 421 0.58 2.36 22.51
C ARG A 421 0.67 3.47 23.55
N GLU A 422 0.66 3.09 24.82
CA GLU A 422 0.67 4.03 25.92
C GLU A 422 2.08 4.58 26.19
N THR A 423 3.08 3.72 26.11
CA THR A 423 4.47 4.11 26.37
C THR A 423 5.10 4.73 25.13
N VAL A 424 5.81 5.85 25.30
CA VAL A 424 6.55 6.47 24.19
C VAL A 424 7.53 5.47 23.59
N ALA A 425 8.12 4.58 24.37
CA ALA A 425 9.05 3.56 23.87
C ALA A 425 8.46 2.70 22.74
N GLU A 426 7.20 2.35 22.84
CA GLU A 426 6.49 1.52 21.86
C GLU A 426 5.79 2.33 20.75
N GLN A 427 5.72 3.66 20.85
CA GLN A 427 5.10 4.49 19.82
C GLN A 427 5.98 4.59 18.57
N THR A 428 5.32 4.57 17.42
CA THR A 428 5.94 4.67 16.09
C THR A 428 5.79 6.09 15.56
N PHE A 429 6.89 6.72 15.11
CA PHE A 429 6.88 8.09 14.62
C PHE A 429 8.13 8.48 13.83
N GLY A 430 8.04 9.61 13.10
CA GLY A 430 9.18 10.22 12.42
C GLY A 430 9.72 9.40 11.25
N ASN A 431 8.92 8.48 10.68
CA ASN A 431 9.35 7.62 9.59
C ASN A 431 9.07 8.29 8.23
N GLU A 432 9.82 7.91 7.21
CA GLU A 432 9.70 8.46 5.86
C GLU A 432 9.42 7.39 4.82
N VAL A 433 8.49 7.68 3.89
CA VAL A 433 8.31 6.95 2.62
C VAL A 433 8.48 7.98 1.51
N VAL A 434 9.58 7.89 0.79
CA VAL A 434 9.98 8.94 -0.17
C VAL A 434 10.47 8.36 -1.49
N ASP A 435 10.16 9.04 -2.59
CA ASP A 435 10.60 8.68 -3.94
C ASP A 435 10.23 7.24 -4.36
N CYS A 436 9.18 6.67 -3.77
CA CYS A 436 8.76 5.30 -4.07
C CYS A 436 7.74 5.25 -5.20
N HIS A 437 7.74 4.13 -5.93
CA HIS A 437 6.76 3.82 -6.96
C HIS A 437 5.92 2.63 -6.49
N ILE A 438 4.65 2.87 -6.14
CA ILE A 438 3.73 1.87 -5.59
C ILE A 438 2.57 1.71 -6.56
N HIS A 439 2.44 0.54 -7.17
CA HIS A 439 1.41 0.33 -8.19
C HIS A 439 1.02 -1.14 -8.35
N ASN A 440 -0.15 -1.40 -8.94
CA ASN A 440 -0.68 -2.75 -9.12
C ASN A 440 -0.69 -3.55 -7.80
N VAL A 441 -1.12 -2.91 -6.72
CA VAL A 441 -1.27 -3.52 -5.40
C VAL A 441 -2.76 -3.83 -5.10
N GLY A 442 -3.05 -4.50 -3.99
CA GLY A 442 -4.42 -4.94 -3.70
C GLY A 442 -4.87 -6.13 -4.55
N ARG A 443 -3.93 -6.99 -4.99
CA ARG A 443 -4.22 -8.11 -5.91
C ARG A 443 -5.06 -9.22 -5.28
N LEU A 444 -5.03 -9.33 -3.96
CA LEU A 444 -5.82 -10.27 -3.15
C LEU A 444 -6.76 -9.52 -2.21
N PHE A 445 -6.24 -8.51 -1.53
CA PHE A 445 -6.96 -7.67 -0.59
C PHE A 445 -7.24 -6.33 -1.24
N HIS A 446 -8.36 -6.25 -1.97
CA HIS A 446 -8.70 -5.09 -2.81
C HIS A 446 -8.88 -3.80 -2.02
N SER A 447 -9.23 -3.91 -0.72
CA SER A 447 -9.32 -2.77 0.20
C SER A 447 -7.98 -2.26 0.73
N ALA A 448 -6.87 -2.87 0.34
CA ALA A 448 -5.53 -2.41 0.73
C ALA A 448 -5.17 -1.07 0.09
N VAL A 449 -4.30 -0.34 0.75
CA VAL A 449 -3.87 1.02 0.36
C VAL A 449 -2.38 1.06 0.04
N GLY A 450 -1.98 2.04 -0.77
CA GLY A 450 -0.57 2.21 -1.12
C GLY A 450 0.30 2.45 0.11
N VAL A 451 -0.07 3.42 0.96
CA VAL A 451 0.58 3.69 2.25
C VAL A 451 -0.48 3.87 3.33
N TRP A 452 -0.39 3.07 4.37
CA TRP A 452 -1.23 3.16 5.55
C TRP A 452 -0.44 3.69 6.75
N VAL A 453 -0.97 4.71 7.43
CA VAL A 453 -0.45 5.24 8.69
C VAL A 453 -1.52 5.04 9.76
N GLY A 454 -1.28 4.16 10.70
CA GLY A 454 -2.20 3.87 11.80
C GLY A 454 -2.06 4.86 12.96
N GLN A 455 -1.87 4.32 14.18
CA GLN A 455 -1.59 5.12 15.39
C GLN A 455 -0.12 5.55 15.38
N SER A 456 0.21 6.52 14.51
CA SER A 456 1.58 6.99 14.29
C SER A 456 1.59 8.49 13.93
N TYR A 457 2.70 9.17 14.18
CA TYR A 457 2.80 10.63 14.06
C TYR A 457 4.16 11.10 13.53
N ASP A 458 4.17 12.37 13.09
CA ASP A 458 5.36 13.06 12.56
C ASP A 458 6.04 12.30 11.39
N ASN A 459 5.26 11.53 10.61
CA ASN A 459 5.76 10.82 9.45
C ASN A 459 5.71 11.70 8.21
N ARG A 460 6.58 11.42 7.25
CA ARG A 460 6.65 12.13 5.98
C ARG A 460 6.46 11.19 4.80
N LEU A 461 5.43 11.44 3.99
CA LEU A 461 5.10 10.71 2.76
C LEU A 461 5.28 11.68 1.59
N ALA A 462 6.40 11.59 0.86
CA ALA A 462 6.73 12.61 -0.10
C ALA A 462 7.33 12.08 -1.40
N HIS A 463 7.04 12.75 -2.51
CA HIS A 463 7.58 12.41 -3.82
C HIS A 463 7.31 10.95 -4.24
N ASN A 464 6.20 10.35 -3.79
CA ASN A 464 5.82 9.02 -4.22
C ASN A 464 4.92 9.08 -5.45
N ARG A 465 5.02 8.08 -6.32
CA ARG A 465 4.06 7.81 -7.37
C ARG A 465 3.22 6.61 -6.98
N ILE A 466 1.89 6.79 -6.84
CA ILE A 466 0.97 5.74 -6.38
C ILE A 466 -0.19 5.64 -7.36
N HIS A 467 -0.38 4.46 -7.98
CA HIS A 467 -1.43 4.29 -8.98
C HIS A 467 -1.83 2.83 -9.21
N ASP A 468 -2.91 2.62 -9.93
CA ASP A 468 -3.46 1.29 -10.23
C ASP A 468 -3.76 0.48 -8.96
N LEU A 469 -4.58 1.09 -8.09
CA LEU A 469 -5.13 0.49 -6.87
C LEU A 469 -6.65 0.44 -6.95
N TYR A 470 -7.25 -0.55 -6.29
CA TYR A 470 -8.70 -0.66 -6.20
C TYR A 470 -9.32 0.22 -5.10
N TYR A 471 -8.49 0.75 -4.19
CA TYR A 471 -8.93 1.55 -3.05
C TYR A 471 -8.03 2.79 -2.89
N SER A 472 -8.10 3.46 -1.72
CA SER A 472 -7.35 4.69 -1.46
C SER A 472 -5.83 4.51 -1.62
N ALA A 473 -5.13 5.56 -2.05
CA ALA A 473 -3.67 5.51 -2.16
C ALA A 473 -2.97 5.70 -0.81
N ILE A 474 -3.41 6.69 -0.03
CA ILE A 474 -2.84 7.01 1.29
C ILE A 474 -3.97 7.08 2.30
N SER A 475 -3.81 6.40 3.45
CA SER A 475 -4.76 6.41 4.56
C SER A 475 -4.06 6.75 5.86
N ILE A 476 -4.55 7.76 6.60
CA ILE A 476 -3.92 8.26 7.83
C ILE A 476 -4.91 8.31 8.98
N GLY A 477 -4.53 7.71 10.11
CA GLY A 477 -5.36 7.62 11.32
C GLY A 477 -6.09 6.28 11.44
N TRP A 478 -6.49 5.95 12.67
CA TRP A 478 -7.23 4.72 12.99
C TRP A 478 -8.16 4.89 14.19
N THR A 479 -8.73 6.10 14.35
CA THR A 479 -9.73 6.38 15.38
C THR A 479 -10.87 7.16 14.76
N TRP A 480 -12.03 6.52 14.57
CA TRP A 480 -13.22 7.17 14.01
C TRP A 480 -13.86 8.08 15.06
N GLY A 481 -14.17 9.31 14.66
CA GLY A 481 -14.69 10.36 15.53
C GLY A 481 -13.62 11.10 16.32
N TYR A 482 -13.97 11.59 17.52
CA TYR A 482 -13.14 12.51 18.32
C TYR A 482 -12.40 11.82 19.49
N GLY A 483 -12.29 10.50 19.43
CA GLY A 483 -11.59 9.70 20.44
C GLY A 483 -10.07 9.96 20.49
N LYS A 484 -9.41 9.35 21.47
CA LYS A 484 -7.95 9.42 21.63
C LYS A 484 -7.27 8.81 20.39
N THR A 485 -6.29 9.49 19.85
CA THR A 485 -5.47 9.04 18.73
C THR A 485 -4.02 9.47 18.93
N LEU A 486 -3.08 8.78 18.27
CA LEU A 486 -1.68 9.22 18.18
C LEU A 486 -1.40 9.97 16.87
N ALA A 487 -2.29 9.89 15.88
CA ALA A 487 -2.07 10.53 14.60
C ALA A 487 -2.00 12.06 14.75
N ARG A 488 -0.88 12.66 14.36
CA ARG A 488 -0.62 14.11 14.31
C ARG A 488 0.64 14.39 13.52
N GLY A 489 0.81 15.62 13.04
CA GLY A 489 2.06 16.06 12.40
C GLY A 489 2.49 15.26 11.17
N ASN A 490 1.61 14.45 10.58
CA ASN A 490 1.93 13.68 9.38
C ASN A 490 1.91 14.58 8.15
N ILE A 491 2.93 14.51 7.30
CA ILE A 491 3.07 15.35 6.12
C ILE A 491 2.94 14.51 4.86
N VAL A 492 1.97 14.85 4.00
CA VAL A 492 1.75 14.25 2.68
C VAL A 492 2.02 15.32 1.63
N GLU A 493 3.15 15.22 0.94
CA GLU A 493 3.55 16.30 0.03
C GLU A 493 4.26 15.81 -1.25
N TYR A 494 4.08 16.54 -2.34
CA TYR A 494 4.70 16.28 -3.64
C TYR A 494 4.45 14.86 -4.20
N ASN A 495 3.36 14.20 -3.78
CA ASN A 495 3.01 12.90 -4.32
C ASN A 495 2.22 13.04 -5.62
N HIS A 496 2.43 12.09 -6.53
CA HIS A 496 1.67 11.92 -7.75
C HIS A 496 0.77 10.68 -7.60
N VAL A 497 -0.53 10.89 -7.46
CA VAL A 497 -1.51 9.81 -7.23
C VAL A 497 -2.54 9.81 -8.35
N HIS A 498 -2.74 8.65 -9.00
CA HIS A 498 -3.68 8.55 -10.11
C HIS A 498 -4.20 7.13 -10.34
N HIS A 499 -5.27 6.99 -11.15
CA HIS A 499 -5.91 5.70 -11.51
C HIS A 499 -6.22 4.86 -10.27
N LEU A 500 -7.13 5.39 -9.41
CA LEU A 500 -7.63 4.71 -8.23
C LEU A 500 -9.09 4.26 -8.41
N GLY A 501 -9.47 3.23 -7.65
CA GLY A 501 -10.76 2.56 -7.73
C GLY A 501 -10.79 1.42 -8.73
N GLY A 502 -9.83 1.37 -9.62
CA GLY A 502 -9.64 0.34 -10.63
C GLY A 502 -8.26 0.46 -11.27
N LEU A 503 -7.94 -0.48 -12.11
CA LEU A 503 -6.67 -0.50 -12.83
C LEU A 503 -6.79 0.28 -14.15
N SER A 504 -5.72 0.89 -14.59
CA SER A 504 -5.63 1.57 -15.90
C SER A 504 -5.89 0.61 -17.07
N SER A 505 -5.76 -0.69 -16.86
CA SER A 505 -6.13 -1.75 -17.79
C SER A 505 -7.65 -1.93 -17.99
N GLY A 506 -8.49 -1.19 -17.22
CA GLY A 506 -9.95 -1.20 -17.33
C GLY A 506 -10.68 -2.16 -16.39
N ASP A 507 -10.02 -2.67 -15.36
CA ASP A 507 -10.66 -3.44 -14.28
C ASP A 507 -11.05 -2.51 -13.12
N GLY A 508 -12.34 -2.33 -12.88
CA GLY A 508 -12.91 -1.46 -11.85
C GLY A 508 -13.85 -0.38 -12.43
N PRO A 509 -14.39 0.50 -11.58
CA PRO A 509 -14.29 0.54 -10.12
C PRO A 509 -15.08 -0.58 -9.43
N ILE A 510 -14.52 -1.13 -8.36
CA ILE A 510 -15.11 -2.29 -7.64
C ILE A 510 -15.46 -1.99 -6.19
N LEU A 511 -14.82 -1.04 -5.55
CA LEU A 511 -15.07 -0.59 -4.18
C LEU A 511 -15.57 0.86 -4.15
N SER A 512 -16.19 1.23 -3.05
CA SER A 512 -16.71 2.56 -2.77
C SER A 512 -15.94 3.22 -1.63
N ASP A 513 -16.32 4.45 -1.23
CA ASP A 513 -15.88 5.12 -0.01
C ASP A 513 -14.36 5.31 0.10
N MET A 514 -13.77 5.96 -0.89
CA MET A 514 -12.33 6.09 -1.04
C MET A 514 -11.91 7.44 -1.61
N GLY A 515 -10.66 7.79 -1.40
CA GLY A 515 -10.03 9.01 -1.94
C GLY A 515 -8.55 8.81 -2.27
N ALA A 516 -7.92 9.78 -2.92
CA ALA A 516 -6.47 9.74 -3.10
C ALA A 516 -5.76 9.79 -1.74
N VAL A 517 -6.19 10.68 -0.87
CA VAL A 517 -5.80 10.71 0.54
C VAL A 517 -7.06 10.62 1.39
N TYR A 518 -7.07 9.66 2.29
CA TYR A 518 -8.11 9.44 3.30
C TYR A 518 -7.53 9.72 4.69
N THR A 519 -8.28 10.44 5.52
CA THR A 519 -7.91 10.68 6.91
C THR A 519 -9.07 10.36 7.85
N VAL A 520 -8.77 9.98 9.09
CA VAL A 520 -9.79 9.73 10.11
C VAL A 520 -9.29 10.14 11.51
N GLY A 521 -10.15 10.76 12.30
CA GLY A 521 -9.86 11.21 13.67
C GLY A 521 -9.11 12.54 13.78
N VAL A 522 -8.86 12.95 15.01
CA VAL A 522 -8.23 14.24 15.35
C VAL A 522 -6.73 14.20 15.06
N GLN A 523 -6.22 15.08 14.18
CA GLN A 523 -4.86 15.02 13.66
C GLN A 523 -4.18 16.40 13.61
N PRO A 524 -3.93 17.07 14.75
CA PRO A 524 -3.33 18.39 14.74
C PRO A 524 -1.94 18.39 14.10
N GLY A 525 -1.70 19.39 13.23
CA GLY A 525 -0.44 19.54 12.50
C GLY A 525 -0.25 18.62 11.28
N THR A 526 -1.21 17.75 10.99
CA THR A 526 -1.20 16.97 9.74
C THR A 526 -1.46 17.90 8.55
N ALA A 527 -0.65 17.77 7.48
CA ALA A 527 -0.75 18.58 6.27
C ALA A 527 -0.72 17.73 5.00
N ILE A 528 -1.61 18.05 4.07
CA ILE A 528 -1.71 17.47 2.72
C ILE A 528 -1.45 18.61 1.76
N ARG A 529 -0.27 18.64 1.12
CA ARG A 529 0.13 19.80 0.35
C ARG A 529 1.01 19.49 -0.87
N HIS A 530 0.95 20.33 -1.88
CA HIS A 530 1.76 20.24 -3.11
C HIS A 530 1.65 18.90 -3.83
N ASN A 531 0.50 18.22 -3.74
CA ASN A 531 0.29 16.95 -4.41
C ASN A 531 -0.48 17.15 -5.73
N PHE A 532 -0.33 16.18 -6.62
CA PHE A 532 -1.15 16.06 -7.82
C PHE A 532 -1.96 14.75 -7.77
N PHE A 533 -3.30 14.88 -7.71
CA PHE A 533 -4.24 13.77 -7.63
C PHE A 533 -5.18 13.82 -8.85
N HIS A 534 -5.29 12.70 -9.59
CA HIS A 534 -6.17 12.66 -10.76
C HIS A 534 -6.66 11.25 -11.10
N ASP A 535 -7.74 11.18 -11.91
CA ASP A 535 -8.33 9.93 -12.38
C ASP A 535 -8.69 8.97 -11.22
N ILE A 536 -9.58 9.46 -10.33
CA ILE A 536 -9.97 8.75 -9.12
C ILE A 536 -11.45 8.39 -9.21
N ALA A 537 -11.75 7.09 -9.14
CA ALA A 537 -13.08 6.54 -9.27
C ALA A 537 -13.54 5.80 -8.02
N GLY A 538 -14.84 5.68 -7.84
CA GLY A 538 -15.48 4.83 -6.85
C GLY A 538 -16.71 4.17 -7.48
N ARG A 539 -17.12 3.00 -6.99
CA ARG A 539 -18.17 2.22 -7.62
C ARG A 539 -19.55 2.86 -7.49
N SER A 540 -20.05 3.04 -6.29
CA SER A 540 -21.38 3.60 -6.02
C SER A 540 -21.30 5.01 -5.46
N TYR A 541 -20.31 5.28 -4.65
CA TYR A 541 -19.94 6.57 -4.08
C TYR A 541 -18.44 6.58 -3.75
N GLY A 542 -17.88 7.75 -3.49
CA GLY A 542 -16.45 7.88 -3.30
C GLY A 542 -15.70 8.15 -4.59
N GLY A 543 -14.39 8.04 -4.55
CA GLY A 543 -13.51 8.53 -5.61
C GLY A 543 -13.31 10.03 -5.48
N TRP A 544 -13.01 10.48 -4.25
CA TRP A 544 -12.65 11.87 -3.93
C TRP A 544 -11.13 12.09 -4.07
N GLY A 545 -10.75 13.34 -4.24
CA GLY A 545 -9.33 13.71 -4.16
C GLY A 545 -8.84 13.64 -2.72
N VAL A 546 -9.26 14.59 -1.90
CA VAL A 546 -8.99 14.61 -0.45
C VAL A 546 -10.26 14.23 0.29
N TYR A 547 -10.19 13.21 1.11
CA TYR A 547 -11.30 12.71 1.91
C TYR A 547 -10.99 12.79 3.40
N LEU A 548 -11.61 13.76 4.07
CA LEU A 548 -11.58 13.91 5.52
C LEU A 548 -12.78 13.21 6.12
N ASP A 549 -12.58 11.96 6.58
CA ASP A 549 -13.64 11.13 7.15
C ASP A 549 -13.86 11.40 8.65
N GLU A 550 -14.59 10.57 9.31
CA GLU A 550 -15.14 10.71 10.66
C GLU A 550 -14.17 11.31 11.67
N GLY A 551 -14.46 12.51 12.14
CA GLY A 551 -13.69 13.20 13.17
C GLY A 551 -12.40 13.85 12.69
N SER A 552 -12.07 13.80 11.39
CA SER A 552 -10.87 14.45 10.83
C SER A 552 -10.83 15.92 11.20
N SER A 553 -9.84 16.32 11.99
CA SER A 553 -9.79 17.66 12.59
C SER A 553 -8.39 18.23 12.66
N HIS A 554 -8.31 19.59 12.57
CA HIS A 554 -7.07 20.36 12.63
C HIS A 554 -6.07 20.02 11.52
N ILE A 555 -6.57 19.67 10.32
CA ILE A 555 -5.79 19.28 9.15
C ILE A 555 -5.67 20.46 8.21
N LEU A 556 -4.47 20.67 7.65
CA LEU A 556 -4.19 21.62 6.59
C LEU A 556 -4.19 20.92 5.23
N VAL A 557 -4.98 21.45 4.29
CA VAL A 557 -5.00 21.03 2.87
C VAL A 557 -4.67 22.23 2.01
N GLU A 558 -3.47 22.28 1.43
CA GLU A 558 -3.04 23.46 0.66
C GLU A 558 -2.20 23.13 -0.57
N ASN A 559 -2.27 23.98 -1.58
CA ASN A 559 -1.44 23.90 -2.79
C ASN A 559 -1.53 22.54 -3.52
N ASN A 560 -2.68 21.86 -3.47
CA ASN A 560 -2.88 20.63 -4.21
C ASN A 560 -3.60 20.90 -5.54
N LEU A 561 -3.21 20.16 -6.56
CA LEU A 561 -3.96 20.03 -7.80
C LEU A 561 -4.74 18.72 -7.77
N VAL A 562 -6.06 18.81 -7.85
CA VAL A 562 -6.96 17.65 -7.85
C VAL A 562 -7.88 17.73 -9.06
N THR A 563 -7.88 16.71 -9.92
CA THR A 563 -8.67 16.74 -11.14
C THR A 563 -9.23 15.37 -11.53
N ARG A 564 -10.33 15.34 -12.28
CA ARG A 564 -10.97 14.10 -12.79
C ARG A 564 -11.28 13.09 -11.71
N THR A 565 -12.02 13.51 -10.71
CA THR A 565 -12.52 12.67 -9.63
C THR A 565 -13.99 12.30 -9.82
N ALA A 566 -14.44 11.14 -9.34
CA ALA A 566 -15.83 10.75 -9.51
C ALA A 566 -16.78 11.60 -8.67
N HIS A 567 -16.52 11.79 -7.38
CA HIS A 567 -17.41 12.48 -6.43
C HIS A 567 -16.78 13.76 -5.83
N GLY A 568 -15.89 14.42 -6.56
CA GLY A 568 -15.35 15.72 -6.21
C GLY A 568 -13.92 15.73 -5.73
N GLY A 569 -13.29 16.90 -5.85
CA GLY A 569 -11.91 17.10 -5.44
C GLY A 569 -11.72 17.04 -3.92
N PHE A 570 -12.76 17.43 -3.16
CA PHE A 570 -12.72 17.49 -1.71
C PHE A 570 -14.02 16.95 -1.09
N HIS A 571 -13.86 16.14 -0.04
CA HIS A 571 -14.95 15.67 0.81
C HIS A 571 -14.57 15.73 2.29
N GLN A 572 -15.47 16.27 3.11
CA GLN A 572 -15.45 16.13 4.57
C GLN A 572 -16.70 15.39 5.02
N HIS A 573 -16.54 14.23 5.67
CA HIS A 573 -17.70 13.53 6.27
C HIS A 573 -18.20 14.30 7.47
N PHE A 574 -17.38 14.41 8.53
CA PHE A 574 -17.51 15.36 9.63
C PHE A 574 -16.17 15.56 10.33
N GLY A 575 -16.01 16.70 10.97
CA GLY A 575 -14.77 17.09 11.65
C GLY A 575 -14.79 18.58 11.96
N ARG A 576 -13.70 19.13 12.49
CA ARG A 576 -13.63 20.53 12.90
C ARG A 576 -12.28 21.15 12.63
N ASP A 577 -12.29 22.47 12.49
CA ASP A 577 -11.09 23.32 12.39
C ASP A 577 -10.11 22.88 11.29
N ASN A 578 -10.63 22.33 10.19
CA ASN A 578 -9.84 22.01 9.00
C ASN A 578 -9.64 23.27 8.15
N LEU A 579 -8.44 23.48 7.63
CA LEU A 579 -8.13 24.60 6.75
C LEU A 579 -7.81 24.09 5.33
N ILE A 580 -8.67 24.43 4.39
CA ILE A 580 -8.55 24.06 2.99
C ILE A 580 -8.31 25.33 2.19
N ARG A 581 -7.07 25.54 1.73
CA ARG A 581 -6.71 26.80 1.05
C ARG A 581 -5.78 26.61 -0.12
N ASN A 582 -5.88 27.53 -1.06
CA ASN A 582 -4.97 27.64 -2.19
C ASN A 582 -4.83 26.34 -3.00
N ASN A 583 -5.94 25.58 -3.15
CA ASN A 583 -5.97 24.37 -3.96
C ASN A 583 -6.67 24.63 -5.29
N ILE A 584 -6.41 23.80 -6.29
CA ILE A 584 -7.16 23.70 -7.53
C ILE A 584 -7.96 22.39 -7.50
N PHE A 585 -9.29 22.49 -7.46
CA PHE A 585 -10.21 21.36 -7.58
C PHE A 585 -10.90 21.45 -8.94
N ALA A 586 -10.62 20.51 -9.85
CA ALA A 586 -11.08 20.58 -11.21
C ALA A 586 -11.74 19.29 -11.69
N PHE A 587 -12.71 19.40 -12.59
CA PHE A 587 -13.33 18.31 -13.33
C PHE A 587 -13.83 17.15 -12.46
N GLY A 588 -14.47 17.45 -11.31
CA GLY A 588 -15.27 16.47 -10.58
C GLY A 588 -16.49 16.08 -11.42
N ARG A 589 -16.77 14.79 -11.57
CA ARG A 589 -17.84 14.31 -12.48
C ARG A 589 -19.23 14.54 -11.91
N HIS A 590 -19.48 14.11 -10.66
CA HIS A 590 -20.81 14.21 -10.05
C HIS A 590 -20.95 15.51 -9.25
N VAL A 591 -19.98 15.82 -8.45
CA VAL A 591 -19.92 17.04 -7.63
C VAL A 591 -18.49 17.55 -7.56
N GLN A 592 -18.30 18.81 -7.11
CA GLN A 592 -16.95 19.37 -6.94
C GLN A 592 -16.52 19.29 -5.48
N LEU A 593 -17.40 19.66 -4.56
CA LEU A 593 -17.16 19.70 -3.12
C LEU A 593 -18.29 18.95 -2.40
N GLN A 594 -17.94 18.12 -1.42
CA GLN A 594 -18.93 17.34 -0.69
C GLN A 594 -18.75 17.45 0.82
N ARG A 595 -19.87 17.53 1.54
CA ARG A 595 -20.00 17.30 2.96
C ARG A 595 -21.17 16.35 3.21
N THR A 596 -21.04 15.40 4.11
CA THR A 596 -22.10 14.40 4.29
C THR A 596 -22.78 14.46 5.65
N ARG A 597 -22.17 15.05 6.66
CA ARG A 597 -22.74 15.12 8.00
C ARG A 597 -22.56 16.51 8.60
N ALA A 598 -23.66 17.09 9.07
CA ALA A 598 -23.67 18.37 9.77
C ALA A 598 -23.36 18.19 11.25
N GLU A 599 -22.60 19.12 11.83
CA GLU A 599 -22.31 19.24 13.26
C GLU A 599 -22.46 20.69 13.69
N ALA A 600 -22.65 20.92 14.98
CA ALA A 600 -22.93 22.25 15.52
C ALA A 600 -21.69 23.19 15.60
N GLN A 601 -20.48 22.65 15.58
CA GLN A 601 -19.24 23.44 15.61
C GLN A 601 -18.81 23.85 14.20
N GLN A 602 -17.85 24.79 14.11
CA GLN A 602 -17.21 25.12 12.85
C GLN A 602 -16.46 23.93 12.30
N ASN A 603 -16.85 23.51 11.09
CA ASN A 603 -16.32 22.31 10.47
C ASN A 603 -15.03 22.56 9.72
N LEU A 604 -15.00 23.62 8.87
CA LEU A 604 -13.84 23.92 8.03
C LEU A 604 -13.80 25.40 7.61
N THR A 605 -12.61 25.84 7.24
CA THR A 605 -12.36 27.08 6.50
C THR A 605 -11.93 26.70 5.06
N PHE A 606 -12.63 27.23 4.07
CA PHE A 606 -12.36 27.00 2.67
C PHE A 606 -12.08 28.33 1.97
N GLU A 607 -10.82 28.66 1.69
CA GLU A 607 -10.44 29.96 1.21
C GLU A 607 -9.36 29.92 0.11
N ARG A 608 -9.41 30.92 -0.78
CA ARG A 608 -8.44 31.06 -1.87
C ARG A 608 -8.26 29.79 -2.70
N ASN A 609 -9.31 29.00 -2.90
CA ASN A 609 -9.29 27.84 -3.77
C ASN A 609 -9.87 28.21 -5.14
N ILE A 610 -9.45 27.50 -6.19
CA ILE A 610 -10.07 27.53 -7.49
C ILE A 610 -10.89 26.27 -7.69
N VAL A 611 -12.17 26.40 -7.98
CA VAL A 611 -13.07 25.28 -8.32
C VAL A 611 -13.51 25.44 -9.76
N TYR A 612 -13.12 24.49 -10.62
CA TYR A 612 -13.27 24.57 -12.07
C TYR A 612 -13.87 23.26 -12.61
N TRP A 613 -15.03 23.34 -13.32
CA TRP A 613 -15.68 22.10 -13.80
C TRP A 613 -16.49 22.29 -15.09
N SER A 614 -16.90 21.18 -15.69
CA SER A 614 -17.69 21.14 -16.91
C SER A 614 -18.98 20.32 -16.78
N GLU A 615 -19.13 19.52 -15.72
CA GLU A 615 -20.28 18.66 -15.47
C GLU A 615 -20.52 18.50 -13.94
N GLY A 616 -21.72 18.07 -13.56
CA GLY A 616 -22.07 17.89 -12.15
C GLY A 616 -22.41 19.20 -11.44
N SER A 617 -22.64 19.10 -10.14
CA SER A 617 -22.98 20.23 -9.27
C SER A 617 -21.79 20.73 -8.45
N LEU A 618 -21.84 21.98 -7.98
CA LEU A 618 -20.84 22.51 -7.07
C LEU A 618 -20.82 21.73 -5.77
N PHE A 619 -21.99 21.51 -5.14
CA PHE A 619 -22.12 20.85 -3.83
C PHE A 619 -22.82 19.49 -3.93
N GLY A 620 -22.33 18.50 -3.18
CA GLY A 620 -22.83 17.12 -3.18
C GLY A 620 -23.84 16.79 -2.10
N ARG A 621 -24.05 17.62 -1.12
CA ARG A 621 -25.02 17.53 -0.02
C ARG A 621 -25.35 18.93 0.48
N PRO A 622 -26.45 19.10 1.24
CA PRO A 622 -26.83 20.42 1.73
C PRO A 622 -25.75 21.10 2.53
N MET A 623 -25.53 22.38 2.25
CA MET A 623 -24.57 23.29 2.88
C MET A 623 -25.27 24.39 3.70
N LYS A 624 -26.60 24.36 3.81
CA LYS A 624 -27.43 25.45 4.37
C LYS A 624 -27.33 25.68 5.87
N ASP A 625 -26.65 24.80 6.61
CA ASP A 625 -26.43 24.99 8.04
C ASP A 625 -25.30 25.99 8.36
N PHE A 626 -24.53 26.38 7.34
CA PHE A 626 -23.50 27.43 7.40
C PHE A 626 -22.46 27.25 8.53
N GLN A 627 -22.18 26.01 8.95
CA GLN A 627 -21.18 25.70 9.96
C GLN A 627 -19.76 25.63 9.39
N PHE A 628 -19.42 26.53 8.46
CA PHE A 628 -18.13 26.67 7.82
C PHE A 628 -17.88 28.10 7.38
N SER A 629 -16.63 28.40 7.03
CA SER A 629 -16.24 29.70 6.47
C SER A 629 -15.74 29.52 5.04
N PHE A 630 -16.42 30.14 4.08
CA PHE A 630 -16.00 30.22 2.69
C PHE A 630 -15.65 31.66 2.37
N ASP A 631 -14.46 31.91 1.79
CA ASP A 631 -14.11 33.26 1.30
C ASP A 631 -12.95 33.26 0.30
N ARG A 632 -12.90 34.27 -0.57
CA ARG A 632 -11.84 34.52 -1.56
C ARG A 632 -11.62 33.35 -2.53
N ASN A 633 -12.64 32.53 -2.78
CA ASN A 633 -12.61 31.44 -3.74
C ASN A 633 -12.95 31.93 -5.15
N LEU A 634 -12.43 31.24 -6.15
CA LEU A 634 -12.78 31.45 -7.54
C LEU A 634 -13.55 30.23 -8.06
N TYR A 635 -14.76 30.47 -8.55
CA TYR A 635 -15.65 29.44 -9.09
C TYR A 635 -15.80 29.64 -10.59
N TRP A 636 -15.66 28.58 -11.38
CA TRP A 636 -15.92 28.66 -12.82
C TRP A 636 -16.44 27.33 -13.35
N SER A 637 -17.63 27.37 -13.96
CA SER A 637 -18.20 26.25 -14.69
C SER A 637 -18.25 26.55 -16.18
N THR A 638 -17.81 25.62 -16.99
CA THR A 638 -17.98 25.68 -18.46
C THR A 638 -19.30 25.05 -18.89
N ALA A 639 -20.08 24.45 -17.97
CA ALA A 639 -21.44 23.98 -18.21
C ALA A 639 -22.39 25.18 -18.42
N ALA A 640 -23.45 24.95 -19.17
CA ALA A 640 -24.46 25.98 -19.39
C ALA A 640 -25.31 26.24 -18.13
N GLY A 641 -25.59 27.50 -17.84
CA GLY A 641 -26.49 27.93 -16.77
C GLY A 641 -25.78 28.54 -15.55
N PRO A 642 -26.55 29.08 -14.60
CA PRO A 642 -26.01 29.64 -13.38
C PRO A 642 -25.46 28.54 -12.45
N ILE A 643 -24.45 28.88 -11.65
CA ILE A 643 -23.94 27.99 -10.59
C ILE A 643 -24.94 27.99 -9.43
N ASP A 644 -25.33 26.80 -9.02
CA ASP A 644 -26.23 26.59 -7.89
C ASP A 644 -25.42 26.42 -6.59
N PHE A 645 -25.66 27.33 -5.62
CA PHE A 645 -25.09 27.29 -4.29
C PHE A 645 -26.09 26.70 -3.29
N ASP A 646 -26.41 25.42 -3.43
CA ASP A 646 -27.37 24.66 -2.61
C ASP A 646 -28.81 25.26 -2.67
N GLY A 647 -29.29 25.54 -3.88
CA GLY A 647 -30.59 26.17 -4.15
C GLY A 647 -30.61 27.69 -3.96
N LEU A 648 -29.46 28.33 -3.80
CA LEU A 648 -29.29 29.78 -3.71
C LEU A 648 -28.55 30.33 -4.93
N SER A 649 -28.82 31.58 -5.31
CA SER A 649 -27.93 32.33 -6.21
C SER A 649 -26.64 32.68 -5.47
N PHE A 650 -25.60 33.08 -6.20
CA PHE A 650 -24.35 33.50 -5.58
C PHE A 650 -24.52 34.72 -4.65
N GLU A 651 -25.35 35.70 -5.07
CA GLU A 651 -25.66 36.87 -4.26
C GLU A 651 -26.44 36.49 -2.98
N GLN A 652 -27.35 35.52 -3.06
CA GLN A 652 -28.06 34.99 -1.89
C GLN A 652 -27.13 34.27 -0.94
N TRP A 653 -26.18 33.51 -1.48
CA TRP A 653 -25.13 32.82 -0.72
C TRP A 653 -24.21 33.82 -0.01
N GLN A 654 -23.78 34.88 -0.71
CA GLN A 654 -23.00 35.98 -0.11
C GLN A 654 -23.77 36.74 0.97
N ALA A 655 -25.08 36.91 0.80
CA ALA A 655 -25.94 37.53 1.80
C ALA A 655 -26.02 36.73 3.12
N GLN A 656 -25.78 35.42 3.09
CA GLN A 656 -25.64 34.57 4.28
C GLN A 656 -24.27 34.68 4.96
N GLY A 657 -23.37 35.47 4.39
CA GLY A 657 -22.03 35.70 4.94
C GLY A 657 -20.93 34.83 4.33
N MET A 658 -21.28 33.93 3.44
CA MET A 658 -20.34 33.06 2.72
C MET A 658 -19.75 33.78 1.52
N ASP A 659 -18.50 33.47 1.16
CA ASP A 659 -17.84 33.88 -0.09
C ASP A 659 -17.93 35.40 -0.40
N ARG A 660 -17.90 36.25 0.63
CA ARG A 660 -18.09 37.70 0.48
C ARG A 660 -17.13 38.36 -0.53
N HIS A 661 -15.88 37.83 -0.54
CA HIS A 661 -14.84 38.35 -1.45
C HIS A 661 -14.54 37.39 -2.61
N SER A 662 -15.28 36.29 -2.72
CA SER A 662 -15.13 35.31 -3.79
C SER A 662 -15.73 35.83 -5.11
N ARG A 663 -15.40 35.16 -6.21
CA ARG A 663 -15.87 35.51 -7.55
C ARG A 663 -16.29 34.32 -8.37
N ILE A 664 -17.22 34.52 -9.29
CA ILE A 664 -17.47 33.63 -10.41
C ILE A 664 -16.81 34.28 -11.63
N ALA A 665 -15.69 33.68 -12.09
CA ALA A 665 -14.96 34.17 -13.27
C ALA A 665 -14.03 33.05 -13.80
N ASP A 666 -13.71 33.13 -15.12
CA ASP A 666 -12.73 32.24 -15.74
C ASP A 666 -11.35 32.40 -15.05
N PRO A 667 -10.71 31.35 -14.55
CA PRO A 667 -9.37 31.41 -13.97
C PRO A 667 -8.27 31.68 -15.00
N PHE A 668 -8.55 31.59 -16.29
CA PHE A 668 -7.59 31.70 -17.41
C PHE A 668 -6.45 30.67 -17.30
N PHE A 669 -6.78 29.40 -17.06
CA PHE A 669 -5.82 28.32 -17.17
C PHE A 669 -5.28 28.16 -18.59
N ILE A 670 -4.00 27.85 -18.73
CA ILE A 670 -3.32 27.73 -20.04
C ILE A 670 -3.92 26.57 -20.87
N ALA A 671 -4.01 25.37 -20.34
CA ALA A 671 -4.58 24.22 -21.04
C ALA A 671 -5.11 23.16 -20.03
N PRO A 672 -6.21 23.40 -19.29
CA PRO A 672 -6.64 22.53 -18.18
C PRO A 672 -7.00 21.10 -18.61
N HIS A 673 -7.45 20.90 -19.87
CA HIS A 673 -7.71 19.57 -20.43
C HIS A 673 -6.43 18.77 -20.77
N LYS A 674 -5.26 19.39 -20.64
CA LYS A 674 -3.94 18.76 -20.77
C LYS A 674 -3.16 18.80 -19.46
N ASP A 675 -3.86 18.95 -18.35
CA ASP A 675 -3.30 19.09 -17.00
C ASP A 675 -2.39 20.32 -16.81
N ASP A 676 -2.47 21.30 -17.70
CA ASP A 676 -1.76 22.59 -17.54
C ASP A 676 -2.68 23.63 -16.90
N PHE A 677 -2.65 23.65 -15.57
CA PHE A 677 -3.43 24.56 -14.73
C PHE A 677 -2.64 25.80 -14.32
N ARG A 678 -1.57 26.13 -15.03
CA ARG A 678 -0.89 27.42 -14.83
C ARG A 678 -1.83 28.58 -15.19
N LEU A 679 -1.78 29.62 -14.36
CA LEU A 679 -2.62 30.79 -14.54
C LEU A 679 -2.02 31.79 -15.56
N GLY A 680 -2.87 32.38 -16.36
CA GLY A 680 -2.50 33.56 -17.12
C GLY A 680 -2.25 34.80 -16.22
N PRO A 681 -1.49 35.78 -16.65
CA PRO A 681 -1.10 36.94 -15.82
C PRO A 681 -2.31 37.79 -15.35
N ASP A 682 -3.40 37.76 -16.09
CA ASP A 682 -4.62 38.53 -15.80
C ASP A 682 -5.66 37.68 -15.04
N SER A 683 -5.28 36.51 -14.51
CA SER A 683 -6.19 35.63 -13.76
C SER A 683 -6.81 36.35 -12.57
N PRO A 684 -8.16 36.34 -12.44
CA PRO A 684 -8.84 36.93 -11.29
C PRO A 684 -8.50 36.20 -9.96
N ALA A 685 -7.98 34.99 -9.99
CA ALA A 685 -7.52 34.25 -8.81
C ALA A 685 -6.41 35.00 -8.08
N LEU A 686 -5.50 35.67 -8.81
CA LEU A 686 -4.39 36.44 -8.23
C LEU A 686 -4.89 37.59 -7.37
N ALA A 687 -5.93 38.29 -7.83
CA ALA A 687 -6.56 39.39 -7.08
C ALA A 687 -7.31 38.90 -5.81
N LEU A 688 -7.67 37.61 -5.74
CA LEU A 688 -8.28 36.98 -4.56
C LEU A 688 -7.22 36.50 -3.57
N GLY A 689 -5.94 36.63 -3.91
CA GLY A 689 -4.82 36.18 -3.08
C GLY A 689 -4.48 34.68 -3.26
N PHE A 690 -4.87 34.08 -4.39
CA PHE A 690 -4.36 32.77 -4.77
C PHE A 690 -2.88 32.86 -5.12
N GLU A 691 -2.07 32.00 -4.54
CA GLU A 691 -0.63 31.94 -4.76
C GLU A 691 -0.33 30.77 -5.73
N PRO A 692 0.11 31.06 -6.98
CA PRO A 692 0.46 30.00 -7.93
C PRO A 692 1.54 29.08 -7.40
N PHE A 693 1.37 27.78 -7.62
CA PHE A 693 2.32 26.76 -7.21
C PHE A 693 2.66 25.84 -8.38
N ASP A 694 3.81 25.17 -8.29
CA ASP A 694 4.25 24.17 -9.27
C ASP A 694 3.65 22.80 -8.93
N ALA A 695 2.71 22.34 -9.77
CA ALA A 695 2.11 21.02 -9.68
C ALA A 695 2.88 19.95 -10.49
N THR A 696 4.00 20.30 -11.13
CA THR A 696 4.79 19.35 -11.95
C THR A 696 5.91 18.69 -11.17
N ASN A 697 6.35 19.27 -10.05
CA ASN A 697 7.40 18.74 -9.18
C ASN A 697 6.85 17.68 -8.21
N VAL A 698 6.19 16.66 -8.75
CA VAL A 698 5.56 15.59 -7.98
C VAL A 698 6.06 14.22 -8.43
N GLY A 699 5.93 13.23 -7.54
CA GLY A 699 6.41 11.86 -7.80
C GLY A 699 7.92 11.71 -7.59
N PRO A 700 8.47 10.51 -7.86
CA PRO A 700 9.87 10.19 -7.59
C PRO A 700 10.84 11.10 -8.35
N ARG A 701 11.83 11.62 -7.63
CA ARG A 701 12.90 12.47 -8.19
C ARG A 701 13.98 11.65 -8.88
N PHE A 702 14.01 10.34 -8.63
CA PHE A 702 14.97 9.39 -9.19
C PHE A 702 14.22 8.13 -9.65
N PRO A 703 14.80 7.32 -10.58
CA PRO A 703 14.20 6.06 -10.97
C PRO A 703 14.06 5.10 -9.78
N PRO A 704 12.84 4.65 -9.42
CA PRO A 704 12.62 3.72 -8.32
C PRO A 704 13.16 2.31 -8.62
N GLY A 705 13.44 1.53 -7.56
CA GLY A 705 13.97 0.17 -7.68
C GLY A 705 15.44 0.11 -8.04
N GLN A 706 16.15 1.23 -7.94
CA GLN A 706 17.58 1.34 -8.11
C GLN A 706 18.18 2.12 -6.93
N PRO A 707 19.31 1.68 -6.38
CA PRO A 707 20.00 2.43 -5.32
C PRO A 707 20.48 3.79 -5.84
N GLN A 708 20.38 4.80 -4.99
CA GLN A 708 20.81 6.18 -5.26
C GLN A 708 22.30 6.33 -5.04
#